data_14d94226376079c95b4c05788100e483
#
_entry.id   14d94226376079c95b4c05788100e483
#
_cell.length_a   1.000
_cell.length_b   1.000
_cell.length_c   1.000
_cell.angle_alpha   90.00
_cell.angle_beta   90.00
_cell.angle_gamma   90.00
#
_symmetry.space_group_name_H-M   'P 1'
#
loop_
_entity.id
_entity.type
_entity.pdbx_description
1 polymer ?
#
loop_
_entity_poly.entity_id
_entity_poly.type
_entity_poly.pdbx_seq_one_letter_code
_entity_poly.pdbx_strand_id
1 'polypeptide(L)'
;MTAMQPLPLAPAGSIHVASGVDFLEDAEGSGSVFLWGMAAWCWRGGDAAARRLAAVQLVNSKAARQRQVAEAFGVHENSLVRWRSAYAAGGAAALVTDRPGPRGPSKLTEEKRAEIAELRASGLSLAAVARRSGVSTDTVRRVTVVPAGGSLPDASPEEAVHLVPLASPMERAGERALARFGMISDAPPVICEGASLPLVGTLLILPALAATGLLEIAARVYGNRAAAFYSLRSLLCSIVFACLLGEPRAEGFSRLCPKDLGRLLGLDRGPEVTAIHRRIEELAQMGRAEQLADGLARHHIDSHQAATGIFYLDGHVRAYHGGRQVPKAHVARIRLAMPAELDTWVCDANGDGVLCWSADPGASLAGELRATAQAVRALVGTDARPTICFDRGGWSPKLFKELTMARFDILTYRKKPAPSEPRRAFGSYTYTDAYGHEHHYLLADRRVAISYQGGRRRFTCRQITRLDPATGHQTQVLTTRTDEDPALIAHLMFSRWSQENFFRYMRAHYALDALDSYSTEDDDPARSVPNPARKEADRALAAARRSLAVAEANQGRAALAGRRTETEIAQAFSDADDEIERLAQAAKAIPARVPLGLIRPQAVRMTPERKRIHDAVRMASYNAESALARLLAPHYARAEDEARSLLREAFGAPGDLEVVGGELHVRLDPLSAPRRTAAIARLCQDLTATKTCYPGTQLTLAYSVKSGS
;
A
#
# COMPACT_ATOMS: atom_id res chain seq x y z
N MET A 1 -30.71 33.70 11.83
CA MET A 1 -29.45 32.95 11.69
C MET A 1 -29.75 31.51 12.08
N THR A 2 -30.05 30.68 11.11
CA THR A 2 -30.28 29.23 11.32
C THR A 2 -28.92 28.58 11.59
N ALA A 3 -28.71 28.03 12.79
CA ALA A 3 -27.52 27.29 13.11
C ALA A 3 -27.41 26.11 12.15
N MET A 4 -26.37 26.09 11.33
CA MET A 4 -26.05 24.98 10.47
C MET A 4 -25.72 23.79 11.36
N GLN A 5 -26.57 22.77 11.37
CA GLN A 5 -26.32 21.51 12.07
C GLN A 5 -25.10 20.86 11.41
N PRO A 6 -24.04 20.51 12.19
CA PRO A 6 -22.91 19.81 11.61
C PRO A 6 -23.37 18.46 11.06
N LEU A 7 -22.93 18.11 9.86
CA LEU A 7 -23.18 16.79 9.26
C LEU A 7 -22.67 15.71 10.20
N PRO A 8 -23.43 14.61 10.41
CA PRO A 8 -23.00 13.51 11.25
C PRO A 8 -21.70 12.90 10.67
N LEU A 9 -20.66 12.85 11.50
CA LEU A 9 -19.34 12.32 11.11
C LEU A 9 -19.31 10.79 11.02
N ALA A 10 -20.36 10.10 11.45
CA ALA A 10 -20.47 8.65 11.42
C ALA A 10 -21.84 8.24 10.82
N PRO A 11 -21.97 7.00 10.29
CA PRO A 11 -23.24 6.48 9.78
C PRO A 11 -24.37 6.52 10.79
N ALA A 12 -25.61 6.62 10.32
CA ALA A 12 -26.79 6.55 11.17
C ALA A 12 -26.83 5.23 11.94
N GLY A 13 -27.16 5.28 13.23
CA GLY A 13 -27.15 4.13 14.12
C GLY A 13 -25.81 3.86 14.83
N SER A 14 -24.77 4.65 14.57
CA SER A 14 -23.52 4.53 15.31
C SER A 14 -23.67 4.95 16.78
N ILE A 15 -23.02 4.22 17.67
CA ILE A 15 -22.89 4.54 19.09
C ILE A 15 -21.71 5.47 19.28
N HIS A 16 -21.93 6.62 19.90
CA HIS A 16 -20.85 7.55 20.26
C HIS A 16 -20.06 7.03 21.46
N VAL A 17 -18.77 6.78 21.27
CA VAL A 17 -17.88 6.19 22.30
C VAL A 17 -17.10 7.27 23.04
N ALA A 18 -16.52 8.21 22.31
CA ALA A 18 -15.73 9.34 22.82
C ALA A 18 -15.62 10.42 21.74
N SER A 19 -15.06 11.58 22.08
CA SER A 19 -14.88 12.67 21.11
C SER A 19 -14.18 12.20 19.84
N GLY A 20 -14.90 12.19 18.72
CA GLY A 20 -14.42 11.72 17.42
C GLY A 20 -14.28 10.20 17.30
N VAL A 21 -14.89 9.42 18.18
CA VAL A 21 -14.90 7.95 18.16
C VAL A 21 -16.33 7.45 18.16
N ASP A 22 -16.73 6.78 17.09
CA ASP A 22 -18.05 6.20 16.92
C ASP A 22 -17.92 4.72 16.58
N PHE A 23 -18.88 3.91 17.04
CA PHE A 23 -18.92 2.45 16.90
C PHE A 23 -20.24 2.03 16.28
N LEU A 24 -20.19 1.16 15.30
CA LEU A 24 -21.35 0.56 14.65
C LEU A 24 -21.18 -0.94 14.58
N GLU A 25 -22.18 -1.71 15.00
CA GLU A 25 -22.22 -3.16 14.86
C GLU A 25 -23.64 -3.58 14.47
N ASP A 26 -23.74 -4.43 13.45
CA ASP A 26 -25.03 -4.97 12.99
C ASP A 26 -25.49 -6.19 13.82
N ALA A 27 -26.70 -6.66 13.55
CA ALA A 27 -27.28 -7.82 14.23
C ALA A 27 -26.53 -9.15 13.93
N GLU A 28 -25.73 -9.18 12.87
CA GLU A 28 -24.91 -10.33 12.43
C GLU A 28 -23.51 -10.31 13.06
N GLY A 29 -23.19 -9.26 13.84
CA GLY A 29 -21.93 -9.10 14.55
C GLY A 29 -20.79 -8.56 13.67
N SER A 30 -21.09 -8.07 12.46
CA SER A 30 -20.12 -7.29 11.67
C SER A 30 -20.13 -5.84 12.15
N GLY A 31 -18.97 -5.22 12.24
CA GLY A 31 -18.94 -3.88 12.78
C GLY A 31 -17.76 -3.04 12.31
N SER A 32 -17.83 -1.77 12.67
CA SER A 32 -16.82 -0.78 12.35
C SER A 32 -16.64 0.23 13.45
N VAL A 33 -15.41 0.67 13.65
CA VAL A 33 -15.08 1.82 14.49
C VAL A 33 -14.69 2.98 13.59
N PHE A 34 -15.28 4.12 13.82
CA PHE A 34 -14.98 5.36 13.09
C PHE A 34 -14.17 6.30 13.98
N LEU A 35 -13.10 6.83 13.44
CA LEU A 35 -12.34 7.92 14.05
C LEU A 35 -12.51 9.16 13.16
N TRP A 36 -13.13 10.18 13.72
CA TRP A 36 -13.42 11.44 13.01
C TRP A 36 -14.17 11.21 11.68
N GLY A 37 -15.13 10.30 11.70
CA GLY A 37 -15.94 9.95 10.54
C GLY A 37 -15.31 8.99 9.55
N MET A 38 -14.09 8.52 9.78
CA MET A 38 -13.42 7.54 8.93
C MET A 38 -13.37 6.18 9.58
N ALA A 39 -13.72 5.13 8.83
CA ALA A 39 -13.62 3.75 9.30
C ALA A 39 -12.16 3.40 9.59
N ALA A 40 -11.83 3.20 10.87
CA ALA A 40 -10.49 2.88 11.34
C ALA A 40 -10.27 1.38 11.49
N TRP A 41 -11.27 0.66 11.98
CA TRP A 41 -11.29 -0.80 12.11
C TRP A 41 -12.64 -1.34 11.68
N CYS A 42 -12.60 -2.43 10.92
CA CYS A 42 -13.81 -3.14 10.48
C CYS A 42 -13.60 -4.64 10.70
N TRP A 43 -14.69 -5.34 11.03
CA TRP A 43 -14.71 -6.81 11.15
C TRP A 43 -16.01 -7.36 10.60
N ARG A 44 -15.99 -8.63 10.21
CA ARG A 44 -17.20 -9.36 9.80
C ARG A 44 -17.76 -10.15 10.98
N GLY A 45 -19.03 -10.49 10.91
CA GLY A 45 -19.66 -11.38 11.86
C GLY A 45 -18.86 -12.67 12.04
N GLY A 46 -18.63 -13.06 13.30
CA GLY A 46 -17.80 -14.21 13.66
C GLY A 46 -16.30 -13.94 13.79
N ASP A 47 -15.77 -12.79 13.34
CA ASP A 47 -14.36 -12.42 13.54
C ASP A 47 -14.15 -11.75 14.92
N ALA A 48 -14.23 -12.58 15.96
CA ALA A 48 -14.05 -12.12 17.34
C ALA A 48 -12.62 -11.59 17.60
N ALA A 49 -11.62 -12.02 16.84
CA ALA A 49 -10.24 -11.55 17.02
C ALA A 49 -10.07 -10.12 16.51
N ALA A 50 -10.58 -9.80 15.33
CA ALA A 50 -10.56 -8.44 14.78
C ALA A 50 -11.40 -7.48 15.64
N ARG A 51 -12.55 -7.91 16.15
CA ARG A 51 -13.38 -7.14 17.09
C ARG A 51 -12.63 -6.80 18.37
N ARG A 52 -11.95 -7.79 18.99
CA ARG A 52 -11.10 -7.58 20.18
C ARG A 52 -9.93 -6.66 19.90
N LEU A 53 -9.30 -6.81 18.73
CA LEU A 53 -8.20 -5.96 18.32
C LEU A 53 -8.65 -4.50 18.22
N ALA A 54 -9.80 -4.22 17.62
CA ALA A 54 -10.35 -2.88 17.53
C ALA A 54 -10.56 -2.27 18.93
N ALA A 55 -11.15 -3.03 19.87
CA ALA A 55 -11.36 -2.59 21.25
C ALA A 55 -10.02 -2.30 21.98
N VAL A 56 -9.02 -3.18 21.83
CA VAL A 56 -7.68 -3.00 22.43
C VAL A 56 -7.00 -1.77 21.86
N GLN A 57 -7.08 -1.57 20.55
CA GLN A 57 -6.45 -0.43 19.87
C GLN A 57 -7.05 0.91 20.26
N LEU A 58 -8.35 1.00 20.47
CA LEU A 58 -9.01 2.21 20.96
C LEU A 58 -8.46 2.66 22.32
N VAL A 59 -8.23 1.71 23.23
CA VAL A 59 -7.68 2.03 24.56
C VAL A 59 -6.18 2.32 24.49
N ASN A 60 -5.42 1.52 23.73
CA ASN A 60 -3.96 1.69 23.63
C ASN A 60 -3.56 2.97 22.90
N SER A 61 -4.33 3.41 21.91
CA SER A 61 -4.16 4.69 21.22
C SER A 61 -4.65 5.90 22.03
N LYS A 62 -5.29 5.65 23.19
CA LYS A 62 -5.95 6.67 24.02
C LYS A 62 -7.06 7.44 23.30
N ALA A 63 -7.64 6.85 22.25
CA ALA A 63 -8.76 7.42 21.52
C ALA A 63 -10.03 7.43 22.37
N ALA A 64 -10.22 6.42 23.23
CA ALA A 64 -11.30 6.35 24.21
C ALA A 64 -10.82 5.73 25.53
N ARG A 65 -11.52 6.02 26.63
CA ARG A 65 -11.22 5.44 27.93
C ARG A 65 -11.71 3.98 27.96
N GLN A 66 -11.01 3.14 28.74
CA GLN A 66 -11.31 1.70 28.84
C GLN A 66 -12.78 1.42 29.16
N ARG A 67 -13.38 2.16 30.10
CA ARG A 67 -14.80 2.01 30.45
C ARG A 67 -15.73 2.31 29.29
N GLN A 68 -15.46 3.37 28.52
CA GLN A 68 -16.27 3.77 27.36
C GLN A 68 -16.22 2.71 26.26
N VAL A 69 -15.02 2.14 26.01
CA VAL A 69 -14.85 1.06 25.05
C VAL A 69 -15.54 -0.22 25.51
N ALA A 70 -15.44 -0.58 26.79
CA ALA A 70 -16.09 -1.75 27.35
C ALA A 70 -17.63 -1.65 27.20
N GLU A 71 -18.19 -0.49 27.48
CA GLU A 71 -19.61 -0.20 27.35
C GLU A 71 -20.09 -0.29 25.90
N ALA A 72 -19.39 0.38 24.97
CA ALA A 72 -19.73 0.37 23.54
C ALA A 72 -19.64 -1.03 22.92
N PHE A 73 -18.64 -1.81 23.29
CA PHE A 73 -18.46 -3.19 22.81
C PHE A 73 -19.28 -4.22 23.59
N GLY A 74 -20.09 -3.83 24.55
CA GLY A 74 -20.93 -4.74 25.34
C GLY A 74 -20.14 -5.78 26.13
N VAL A 75 -18.95 -5.42 26.64
CA VAL A 75 -18.05 -6.34 27.35
C VAL A 75 -17.70 -5.80 28.74
N HIS A 76 -17.40 -6.70 29.68
CA HIS A 76 -16.92 -6.29 30.98
C HIS A 76 -15.49 -5.70 30.90
N GLU A 77 -15.18 -4.67 31.67
CA GLU A 77 -13.86 -4.03 31.67
C GLU A 77 -12.70 -5.01 31.90
N ASN A 78 -12.88 -6.03 32.75
CA ASN A 78 -11.89 -7.08 33.00
C ASN A 78 -11.59 -7.93 31.74
N SER A 79 -12.55 -8.07 30.83
CA SER A 79 -12.33 -8.74 29.54
C SER A 79 -11.40 -7.91 28.67
N LEU A 80 -11.59 -6.61 28.66
CA LEU A 80 -10.73 -5.68 27.91
C LEU A 80 -9.32 -5.62 28.51
N VAL A 81 -9.18 -5.68 29.86
CA VAL A 81 -7.86 -5.81 30.52
C VAL A 81 -7.14 -7.08 30.08
N ARG A 82 -7.85 -8.23 30.10
CA ARG A 82 -7.28 -9.50 29.65
C ARG A 82 -6.86 -9.47 28.18
N TRP A 83 -7.66 -8.88 27.31
CA TRP A 83 -7.31 -8.72 25.90
C TRP A 83 -6.09 -7.82 25.70
N ARG A 84 -5.99 -6.73 26.44
CA ARG A 84 -4.83 -5.85 26.41
C ARG A 84 -3.55 -6.55 26.88
N SER A 85 -3.65 -7.34 27.98
CA SER A 85 -2.53 -8.13 28.47
C SER A 85 -2.11 -9.23 27.47
N ALA A 86 -3.07 -9.94 26.87
CA ALA A 86 -2.80 -10.91 25.82
C ALA A 86 -2.15 -10.26 24.59
N TYR A 87 -2.67 -9.11 24.18
CA TYR A 87 -2.09 -8.35 23.06
C TYR A 87 -0.66 -7.87 23.37
N ALA A 88 -0.38 -7.43 24.59
CA ALA A 88 0.95 -7.02 25.01
C ALA A 88 1.95 -8.18 25.03
N ALA A 89 1.49 -9.39 25.37
CA ALA A 89 2.32 -10.60 25.46
C ALA A 89 2.60 -11.25 24.10
N GLY A 90 1.63 -11.26 23.16
CA GLY A 90 1.74 -12.03 21.91
C GLY A 90 1.15 -11.34 20.68
N GLY A 91 0.88 -10.01 20.74
CA GLY A 91 0.34 -9.25 19.63
C GLY A 91 -1.09 -9.65 19.23
N ALA A 92 -1.48 -9.35 18.00
CA ALA A 92 -2.82 -9.64 17.49
C ALA A 92 -3.16 -11.15 17.48
N ALA A 93 -2.16 -12.01 17.30
CA ALA A 93 -2.32 -13.47 17.29
C ALA A 93 -2.83 -14.00 18.64
N ALA A 94 -2.47 -13.37 19.75
CA ALA A 94 -2.92 -13.75 21.08
C ALA A 94 -4.38 -13.40 21.38
N LEU A 95 -5.04 -12.63 20.51
CA LEU A 95 -6.46 -12.32 20.60
C LEU A 95 -7.34 -13.36 19.91
N VAL A 96 -6.77 -14.25 19.12
CA VAL A 96 -7.44 -15.42 18.56
C VAL A 96 -7.63 -16.42 19.71
N THR A 97 -8.88 -16.68 20.11
CA THR A 97 -9.16 -17.76 21.06
C THR A 97 -9.31 -19.05 20.30
N ASP A 98 -8.60 -20.08 20.75
CA ASP A 98 -8.89 -21.45 20.35
C ASP A 98 -10.38 -21.74 20.61
N ARG A 99 -11.01 -22.51 19.72
CA ARG A 99 -12.37 -22.99 19.93
C ARG A 99 -12.43 -23.66 21.30
N PRO A 100 -13.46 -23.42 22.15
CA PRO A 100 -13.61 -24.13 23.38
C PRO A 100 -13.82 -25.60 23.08
N GLY A 101 -12.85 -26.42 23.47
CA GLY A 101 -12.83 -27.89 23.29
C GLY A 101 -11.62 -28.48 23.95
N PRO A 102 -11.60 -29.79 24.26
CA PRO A 102 -10.45 -30.43 24.87
C PRO A 102 -9.22 -30.33 23.95
N ARG A 103 -8.13 -29.84 24.48
CA ARG A 103 -6.81 -29.74 23.81
C ARG A 103 -6.21 -31.11 23.60
N GLY A 104 -6.70 -31.84 22.61
CA GLY A 104 -6.25 -33.17 22.28
C GLY A 104 -6.81 -34.29 23.19
N PRO A 105 -6.66 -35.53 22.81
CA PRO A 105 -7.09 -36.68 23.63
C PRO A 105 -6.22 -36.79 24.87
N SER A 106 -6.78 -36.44 26.03
CA SER A 106 -6.11 -36.48 27.34
C SER A 106 -5.61 -37.87 27.78
N LYS A 107 -5.97 -38.90 27.04
CA LYS A 107 -5.61 -40.31 27.31
C LYS A 107 -4.57 -40.91 26.33
N LEU A 108 -4.06 -40.12 25.37
CA LEU A 108 -3.14 -40.58 24.36
C LEU A 108 -1.74 -39.97 24.57
N THR A 109 -0.98 -40.55 25.50
CA THR A 109 0.42 -40.19 25.73
C THR A 109 1.30 -40.72 24.59
N GLU A 110 2.52 -40.22 24.44
CA GLU A 110 3.47 -40.65 23.42
C GLU A 110 3.86 -42.15 23.63
N GLU A 111 3.98 -42.56 24.88
CA GLU A 111 4.20 -43.97 25.26
C GLU A 111 3.04 -44.87 24.79
N LYS A 112 1.82 -44.37 24.93
CA LYS A 112 0.62 -45.10 24.49
C LYS A 112 0.47 -45.13 22.96
N ARG A 113 1.01 -44.18 22.28
CA ARG A 113 1.12 -44.18 20.80
C ARG A 113 2.11 -45.23 20.32
N ALA A 114 3.28 -45.31 20.98
CA ALA A 114 4.29 -46.31 20.68
C ALA A 114 3.76 -47.73 20.95
N GLU A 115 3.08 -47.98 22.10
CA GLU A 115 2.42 -49.25 22.42
C GLU A 115 1.40 -49.68 21.36
N ILE A 116 0.55 -48.76 20.90
CA ILE A 116 -0.44 -48.99 19.83
C ILE A 116 0.26 -49.35 18.52
N ALA A 117 1.34 -48.66 18.17
CA ALA A 117 2.11 -48.95 16.96
C ALA A 117 2.75 -50.31 16.99
N GLU A 118 3.36 -50.70 18.12
CA GLU A 118 3.99 -52.01 18.34
C GLU A 118 2.97 -53.15 18.29
N LEU A 119 1.83 -53.00 18.99
CA LEU A 119 0.72 -53.96 18.92
C LEU A 119 0.12 -54.11 17.53
N ARG A 120 0.14 -53.09 16.72
CA ARG A 120 -0.28 -53.15 15.31
C ARG A 120 0.75 -53.81 14.42
N ALA A 121 2.04 -53.54 14.67
CA ALA A 121 3.13 -54.20 13.96
C ALA A 121 3.19 -55.75 14.23
N SER A 122 2.71 -56.18 15.40
CA SER A 122 2.58 -57.62 15.73
C SER A 122 1.35 -58.30 15.08
N GLY A 123 0.63 -57.61 14.20
CA GLY A 123 -0.47 -58.19 13.41
C GLY A 123 -1.84 -58.26 14.09
N LEU A 124 -2.00 -57.68 15.28
CA LEU A 124 -3.26 -57.68 16.02
C LEU A 124 -4.32 -56.83 15.33
N SER A 125 -5.60 -57.25 15.35
CA SER A 125 -6.73 -56.51 14.78
C SER A 125 -6.98 -55.20 15.53
N LEU A 126 -7.56 -54.18 14.87
CA LEU A 126 -7.90 -52.89 15.49
C LEU A 126 -8.68 -53.04 16.80
N ALA A 127 -9.63 -53.99 16.84
CA ALA A 127 -10.45 -54.25 18.01
C ALA A 127 -9.63 -54.93 19.15
N ALA A 128 -8.65 -55.77 18.85
CA ALA A 128 -7.77 -56.40 19.83
C ALA A 128 -6.78 -55.38 20.41
N VAL A 129 -6.22 -54.48 19.58
CA VAL A 129 -5.35 -53.39 20.02
C VAL A 129 -6.11 -52.41 20.88
N ALA A 130 -7.32 -52.01 20.48
CA ALA A 130 -8.17 -51.10 21.24
C ALA A 130 -8.49 -51.62 22.66
N ARG A 131 -8.81 -52.92 22.78
CA ARG A 131 -9.05 -53.54 24.08
C ARG A 131 -7.78 -53.60 24.95
N ARG A 132 -6.61 -53.86 24.34
CA ARG A 132 -5.35 -54.02 25.06
C ARG A 132 -4.74 -52.72 25.52
N SER A 133 -4.86 -51.67 24.70
CA SER A 133 -4.36 -50.34 25.02
C SER A 133 -5.35 -49.45 25.76
N GLY A 134 -6.61 -49.89 25.95
CA GLY A 134 -7.64 -49.16 26.70
C GLY A 134 -8.14 -47.89 25.99
N VAL A 135 -8.09 -47.85 24.64
CA VAL A 135 -8.57 -46.75 23.80
C VAL A 135 -9.63 -47.24 22.82
N SER A 136 -10.35 -46.33 22.22
CA SER A 136 -11.36 -46.68 21.21
C SER A 136 -10.73 -47.16 19.89
N THR A 137 -11.44 -48.01 19.14
CA THR A 137 -11.01 -48.49 17.82
C THR A 137 -10.75 -47.33 16.84
N ASP A 138 -11.49 -46.21 16.96
CA ASP A 138 -11.25 -45.00 16.17
C ASP A 138 -9.95 -44.30 16.58
N THR A 139 -9.58 -44.34 17.84
CA THR A 139 -8.30 -43.83 18.33
C THR A 139 -7.14 -44.65 17.77
N VAL A 140 -7.27 -46.00 17.81
CA VAL A 140 -6.28 -46.90 17.20
C VAL A 140 -6.14 -46.62 15.70
N ARG A 141 -7.26 -46.49 14.97
CA ARG A 141 -7.25 -46.17 13.54
C ARG A 141 -6.53 -44.87 13.25
N ARG A 142 -6.78 -43.80 14.02
CA ARG A 142 -6.11 -42.49 13.85
C ARG A 142 -4.62 -42.52 14.16
N VAL A 143 -4.17 -43.34 15.08
CA VAL A 143 -2.74 -43.52 15.43
C VAL A 143 -2.05 -44.36 14.38
N THR A 144 -2.74 -45.33 13.76
CA THR A 144 -2.17 -46.31 12.81
C THR A 144 -2.41 -45.95 11.34
N VAL A 145 -3.15 -44.87 11.01
CA VAL A 145 -3.07 -44.23 9.71
C VAL A 145 -1.73 -43.47 9.69
N VAL A 146 -0.65 -44.20 9.44
CA VAL A 146 0.56 -43.61 8.87
C VAL A 146 0.14 -42.96 7.58
N PRO A 147 0.40 -41.67 7.32
CA PRO A 147 0.35 -41.16 5.97
C PRO A 147 1.28 -42.09 5.20
N ALA A 148 0.78 -42.69 4.09
CA ALA A 148 1.53 -43.62 3.26
C ALA A 148 2.83 -42.94 2.77
N GLY A 149 3.85 -42.98 3.61
CA GLY A 149 5.25 -42.78 3.33
C GLY A 149 5.82 -44.15 3.00
N GLY A 150 5.35 -44.72 1.93
CA GLY A 150 6.10 -45.79 1.27
C GLY A 150 7.38 -45.14 0.80
N SER A 151 8.54 -45.57 1.32
CA SER A 151 9.80 -45.34 0.65
C SER A 151 9.63 -45.87 -0.76
N LEU A 152 9.66 -44.95 -1.74
CA LEU A 152 9.84 -45.33 -3.14
C LEU A 152 11.15 -46.13 -3.21
N PRO A 153 11.21 -47.24 -3.94
CA PRO A 153 12.46 -47.98 -4.21
C PRO A 153 13.46 -46.97 -4.81
N ASP A 154 14.75 -47.20 -4.56
CA ASP A 154 15.88 -46.42 -5.13
C ASP A 154 15.86 -46.54 -6.67
N ALA A 155 14.91 -45.86 -7.33
CA ALA A 155 14.85 -45.72 -8.77
C ALA A 155 15.64 -44.47 -9.17
N SER A 156 16.36 -44.57 -10.26
CA SER A 156 17.00 -43.39 -10.85
C SER A 156 15.97 -42.27 -11.16
N PRO A 157 16.34 -41.02 -11.17
CA PRO A 157 15.41 -39.92 -11.49
C PRO A 157 14.62 -40.13 -12.78
N GLU A 158 15.22 -40.79 -13.78
CA GLU A 158 14.60 -41.08 -15.06
C GLU A 158 13.54 -42.21 -14.94
N GLU A 159 13.79 -43.24 -14.16
CA GLU A 159 12.85 -44.35 -13.88
C GLU A 159 11.67 -43.88 -13.01
N ALA A 160 11.92 -42.97 -12.05
CA ALA A 160 10.84 -42.39 -11.23
C ALA A 160 9.84 -41.55 -12.05
N VAL A 161 10.28 -40.86 -13.11
CA VAL A 161 9.41 -40.12 -14.02
C VAL A 161 8.47 -41.06 -14.79
N HIS A 162 8.92 -42.26 -15.13
CA HIS A 162 8.08 -43.25 -15.83
C HIS A 162 7.10 -43.98 -14.91
N LEU A 163 7.37 -44.05 -13.60
CA LEU A 163 6.52 -44.75 -12.62
C LEU A 163 5.36 -43.90 -12.06
N VAL A 164 5.39 -42.57 -12.23
CA VAL A 164 4.31 -41.69 -11.79
C VAL A 164 3.44 -41.35 -13.01
N PRO A 165 2.25 -41.93 -13.16
CA PRO A 165 1.37 -41.58 -14.25
C PRO A 165 1.04 -40.09 -14.15
N LEU A 166 1.19 -39.35 -15.27
CA LEU A 166 0.74 -37.97 -15.38
C LEU A 166 -0.74 -37.96 -15.04
N ALA A 167 -1.10 -37.35 -13.94
CA ALA A 167 -2.49 -37.17 -13.55
C ALA A 167 -3.24 -36.37 -14.62
N SER A 168 -4.55 -36.54 -14.68
CA SER A 168 -5.37 -35.71 -15.54
C SER A 168 -5.09 -34.21 -15.28
N PRO A 169 -5.33 -33.32 -16.24
CA PRO A 169 -5.13 -31.88 -16.02
C PRO A 169 -5.86 -31.32 -14.79
N MET A 170 -6.89 -32.03 -14.31
CA MET A 170 -7.67 -31.68 -13.10
C MET A 170 -7.06 -32.22 -11.80
N GLU A 171 -6.10 -33.14 -11.86
CA GLU A 171 -5.45 -33.74 -10.70
C GLU A 171 -3.93 -33.77 -10.90
N ARG A 172 -3.22 -32.87 -10.26
CA ARG A 172 -1.77 -32.74 -10.41
C ARG A 172 -0.98 -33.28 -9.22
N ALA A 173 -1.49 -34.38 -8.63
CA ALA A 173 -0.88 -35.00 -7.45
C ALA A 173 0.54 -35.52 -7.74
N GLY A 174 0.76 -36.13 -8.94
CA GLY A 174 2.07 -36.60 -9.38
C GLY A 174 3.10 -35.48 -9.48
N GLU A 175 2.77 -34.37 -10.14
CA GLU A 175 3.69 -33.21 -10.26
C GLU A 175 3.97 -32.54 -8.89
N ARG A 176 3.00 -32.56 -7.97
CA ARG A 176 3.22 -32.11 -6.60
C ARG A 176 4.21 -33.02 -5.87
N ALA A 177 4.15 -34.31 -6.07
CA ALA A 177 5.10 -35.28 -5.54
C ALA A 177 6.50 -35.02 -6.14
N LEU A 178 6.60 -34.91 -7.48
CA LEU A 178 7.86 -34.62 -8.16
C LEU A 178 8.47 -33.29 -7.69
N ALA A 179 7.67 -32.25 -7.48
CA ALA A 179 8.14 -30.98 -6.92
C ALA A 179 8.71 -31.13 -5.50
N ARG A 180 8.09 -31.98 -4.65
CA ARG A 180 8.58 -32.25 -3.28
C ARG A 180 9.94 -32.94 -3.28
N PHE A 181 10.21 -33.76 -4.29
CA PHE A 181 11.50 -34.44 -4.48
C PHE A 181 12.52 -33.61 -5.27
N GLY A 182 12.17 -32.39 -5.62
CA GLY A 182 13.07 -31.50 -6.38
C GLY A 182 13.21 -31.87 -7.87
N MET A 183 12.35 -32.75 -8.38
CA MET A 183 12.42 -33.29 -9.76
C MET A 183 11.77 -32.38 -10.80
N ILE A 184 10.95 -31.42 -10.40
CA ILE A 184 10.44 -30.34 -11.26
C ILE A 184 10.62 -29.00 -10.56
N SER A 185 11.03 -28.01 -11.32
CA SER A 185 11.21 -26.63 -10.83
C SER A 185 9.96 -25.76 -10.98
N ASP A 186 9.00 -26.19 -11.81
CA ASP A 186 7.78 -25.48 -12.13
C ASP A 186 6.73 -26.44 -12.69
N ALA A 187 5.49 -26.35 -12.25
CA ALA A 187 4.37 -27.04 -12.88
C ALA A 187 3.89 -26.20 -14.09
N PRO A 188 4.04 -26.72 -15.33
CA PRO A 188 3.59 -25.98 -16.51
C PRO A 188 2.08 -25.77 -16.47
N PRO A 189 1.56 -24.64 -17.00
CA PRO A 189 0.12 -24.42 -17.05
C PRO A 189 -0.51 -25.37 -18.09
N VAL A 190 -1.57 -26.03 -17.68
CA VAL A 190 -2.45 -26.82 -18.53
C VAL A 190 -3.85 -26.26 -18.41
N ILE A 191 -4.34 -25.68 -19.50
CA ILE A 191 -5.66 -25.06 -19.51
C ILE A 191 -6.71 -26.16 -19.64
N CYS A 192 -7.63 -26.19 -18.68
CA CYS A 192 -8.80 -27.06 -18.73
C CYS A 192 -9.99 -26.28 -19.29
N GLU A 193 -10.56 -26.79 -20.38
CA GLU A 193 -11.77 -26.26 -20.98
C GLU A 193 -12.96 -26.35 -20.02
N GLY A 194 -13.91 -25.44 -20.18
CA GLY A 194 -15.14 -25.43 -19.39
C GLY A 194 -16.03 -24.24 -19.70
N ALA A 195 -17.33 -24.44 -19.45
CA ALA A 195 -18.36 -23.43 -19.62
C ALA A 195 -18.73 -22.78 -18.28
N SER A 196 -19.03 -21.50 -18.30
CA SER A 196 -19.45 -20.68 -17.13
C SER A 196 -18.54 -20.83 -15.92
N LEU A 197 -17.24 -20.90 -16.17
CA LEU A 197 -16.23 -20.98 -15.12
C LEU A 197 -16.15 -19.65 -14.35
N PRO A 198 -16.12 -19.67 -13.02
CA PRO A 198 -15.99 -18.45 -12.21
C PRO A 198 -14.71 -17.67 -12.51
N LEU A 199 -14.77 -16.35 -12.38
CA LEU A 199 -13.62 -15.44 -12.39
C LEU A 199 -12.83 -15.38 -13.70
N VAL A 200 -13.35 -15.95 -14.80
CA VAL A 200 -12.67 -16.00 -16.11
C VAL A 200 -12.31 -14.59 -16.61
N GLY A 201 -13.14 -13.61 -16.29
CA GLY A 201 -12.87 -12.21 -16.66
C GLY A 201 -11.57 -11.64 -16.09
N THR A 202 -11.00 -12.24 -15.04
CA THR A 202 -9.69 -11.84 -14.51
C THR A 202 -8.58 -11.99 -15.57
N LEU A 203 -8.75 -12.90 -16.55
CA LEU A 203 -7.78 -13.10 -17.62
C LEU A 203 -7.67 -11.90 -18.58
N LEU A 204 -8.63 -10.96 -18.58
CA LEU A 204 -8.55 -9.71 -19.35
C LEU A 204 -7.30 -8.89 -19.02
N ILE A 205 -6.72 -9.07 -17.82
CA ILE A 205 -5.53 -8.32 -17.39
C ILE A 205 -4.25 -8.76 -18.11
N LEU A 206 -4.20 -9.98 -18.66
CA LEU A 206 -2.95 -10.60 -19.12
C LEU A 206 -2.21 -9.81 -20.19
N PRO A 207 -2.84 -9.20 -21.21
CA PRO A 207 -2.13 -8.38 -22.18
C PRO A 207 -1.49 -7.13 -21.55
N ALA A 208 -2.24 -6.43 -20.71
CA ALA A 208 -1.73 -5.25 -20.01
C ALA A 208 -0.66 -5.63 -18.97
N LEU A 209 -0.80 -6.77 -18.30
CA LEU A 209 0.22 -7.28 -17.38
C LEU A 209 1.51 -7.65 -18.12
N ALA A 210 1.43 -8.29 -19.27
CA ALA A 210 2.58 -8.59 -20.13
C ALA A 210 3.31 -7.29 -20.52
N ALA A 211 2.56 -6.24 -20.89
CA ALA A 211 3.12 -4.94 -21.23
C ALA A 211 3.89 -4.28 -20.07
N THR A 212 3.58 -4.60 -18.79
CA THR A 212 4.38 -4.11 -17.65
C THR A 212 5.75 -4.76 -17.52
N GLY A 213 6.01 -5.87 -18.20
CA GLY A 213 7.24 -6.66 -18.09
C GLY A 213 7.40 -7.42 -16.79
N LEU A 214 6.40 -7.44 -15.88
CA LEU A 214 6.53 -8.02 -14.53
C LEU A 214 7.06 -9.45 -14.55
N LEU A 215 6.46 -10.32 -15.36
CA LEU A 215 6.82 -11.75 -15.36
C LEU A 215 8.21 -12.01 -15.90
N GLU A 216 8.60 -11.31 -16.96
CA GLU A 216 9.90 -11.45 -17.61
C GLU A 216 11.03 -10.89 -16.76
N ILE A 217 10.83 -9.70 -16.17
CA ILE A 217 11.82 -9.05 -15.33
C ILE A 217 12.00 -9.87 -14.04
N ALA A 218 10.92 -10.31 -13.42
CA ALA A 218 10.98 -11.16 -12.26
C ALA A 218 11.70 -12.49 -12.55
N ALA A 219 11.47 -13.11 -13.71
CA ALA A 219 12.17 -14.31 -14.15
C ALA A 219 13.69 -14.08 -14.30
N ARG A 220 14.10 -12.94 -14.85
CA ARG A 220 15.53 -12.56 -14.95
C ARG A 220 16.16 -12.33 -13.58
N VAL A 221 15.45 -11.64 -12.69
CA VAL A 221 15.97 -11.27 -11.37
C VAL A 221 16.04 -12.47 -10.44
N TYR A 222 15.02 -13.32 -10.41
CA TYR A 222 14.90 -14.43 -9.47
C TYR A 222 15.20 -15.80 -10.07
N GLY A 223 15.60 -15.91 -11.31
CA GLY A 223 15.75 -17.08 -12.19
C GLY A 223 15.92 -18.44 -11.52
N ASN A 224 17.08 -18.71 -10.92
CA ASN A 224 17.38 -19.97 -10.27
C ASN A 224 16.79 -20.02 -8.86
N ARG A 225 15.72 -20.78 -8.68
CA ARG A 225 15.06 -20.99 -7.39
C ARG A 225 14.95 -22.46 -7.05
N ALA A 226 14.68 -22.75 -5.78
CA ALA A 226 14.36 -24.10 -5.37
C ALA A 226 13.15 -24.64 -6.13
N ALA A 227 13.19 -25.93 -6.46
CA ALA A 227 12.10 -26.64 -7.11
C ALA A 227 10.77 -26.46 -6.35
N ALA A 228 9.70 -26.22 -7.07
CA ALA A 228 8.38 -26.05 -6.47
C ALA A 228 7.27 -26.24 -7.49
N PHE A 229 6.14 -26.74 -7.04
CA PHE A 229 4.93 -26.86 -7.84
C PHE A 229 4.41 -25.50 -8.33
N TYR A 230 4.36 -24.49 -7.44
CA TYR A 230 4.00 -23.13 -7.83
C TYR A 230 5.25 -22.36 -8.27
N SER A 231 5.36 -22.10 -9.55
CA SER A 231 6.43 -21.30 -10.15
C SER A 231 6.38 -19.84 -9.72
N LEU A 232 7.44 -19.09 -10.11
CA LEU A 232 7.43 -17.64 -9.97
C LEU A 232 6.25 -16.99 -10.71
N ARG A 233 6.02 -17.43 -11.96
CA ARG A 233 4.90 -16.99 -12.78
C ARG A 233 3.56 -17.26 -12.08
N SER A 234 3.30 -18.50 -11.64
CA SER A 234 2.08 -18.88 -10.94
C SER A 234 1.88 -18.07 -9.66
N LEU A 235 2.96 -17.82 -8.91
CA LEU A 235 2.94 -16.98 -7.71
C LEU A 235 2.53 -15.54 -8.04
N LEU A 236 3.22 -14.91 -9.01
CA LEU A 236 2.98 -13.51 -9.37
C LEU A 236 1.59 -13.33 -9.99
N CYS A 237 1.18 -14.19 -10.92
CA CYS A 237 -0.17 -14.16 -11.46
C CYS A 237 -1.23 -14.34 -10.37
N SER A 238 -1.00 -15.24 -9.40
CA SER A 238 -1.93 -15.42 -8.26
C SER A 238 -2.11 -14.13 -7.47
N ILE A 239 -1.01 -13.43 -7.15
CA ILE A 239 -1.05 -12.17 -6.40
C ILE A 239 -1.76 -11.08 -7.22
N VAL A 240 -1.45 -10.97 -8.51
CA VAL A 240 -2.14 -10.02 -9.41
C VAL A 240 -3.63 -10.30 -9.46
N PHE A 241 -4.04 -11.55 -9.71
CA PHE A 241 -5.46 -11.94 -9.76
C PHE A 241 -6.17 -11.67 -8.44
N ALA A 242 -5.53 -12.01 -7.31
CA ALA A 242 -6.10 -11.71 -6.00
C ALA A 242 -6.29 -10.20 -5.77
N CYS A 243 -5.34 -9.35 -6.19
CA CYS A 243 -5.51 -7.89 -6.15
C CYS A 243 -6.74 -7.42 -6.94
N LEU A 244 -6.90 -7.89 -8.16
CA LEU A 244 -8.03 -7.52 -9.04
C LEU A 244 -9.37 -7.98 -8.48
N LEU A 245 -9.39 -9.12 -7.79
CA LEU A 245 -10.55 -9.70 -7.13
C LEU A 245 -10.82 -9.11 -5.73
N GLY A 246 -10.10 -8.06 -5.33
CA GLY A 246 -10.31 -7.36 -4.07
C GLY A 246 -9.62 -8.00 -2.86
N GLU A 247 -8.71 -8.97 -3.07
CA GLU A 247 -7.98 -9.69 -2.02
C GLU A 247 -6.45 -9.46 -2.12
N PRO A 248 -5.98 -8.21 -1.95
CA PRO A 248 -4.59 -7.84 -2.22
C PRO A 248 -3.57 -8.25 -1.15
N ARG A 249 -3.99 -9.01 -0.14
CA ARG A 249 -3.13 -9.54 0.94
C ARG A 249 -3.04 -11.05 0.84
N ALA A 250 -1.93 -11.62 1.33
CA ALA A 250 -1.77 -13.07 1.37
C ALA A 250 -2.92 -13.78 2.12
N GLU A 251 -3.42 -13.20 3.21
CA GLU A 251 -4.56 -13.72 3.98
C GLU A 251 -5.86 -13.75 3.16
N GLY A 252 -5.97 -12.88 2.15
CA GLY A 252 -7.12 -12.83 1.23
C GLY A 252 -7.32 -14.10 0.42
N PHE A 253 -6.26 -14.87 0.19
CA PHE A 253 -6.35 -16.15 -0.53
C PHE A 253 -7.26 -17.17 0.17
N SER A 254 -7.50 -17.04 1.47
CA SER A 254 -8.48 -17.87 2.19
C SER A 254 -9.93 -17.63 1.76
N ARG A 255 -10.22 -16.48 1.11
CA ARG A 255 -11.55 -16.10 0.62
C ARG A 255 -11.76 -16.41 -0.86
N LEU A 256 -10.70 -16.76 -1.57
CA LEU A 256 -10.76 -17.19 -2.97
C LEU A 256 -10.90 -18.72 -3.02
N CYS A 257 -11.76 -19.21 -3.92
CA CYS A 257 -11.86 -20.65 -4.16
C CYS A 257 -10.56 -21.16 -4.81
N PRO A 258 -9.81 -22.07 -4.17
CA PRO A 258 -8.53 -22.52 -4.73
C PRO A 258 -8.67 -23.22 -6.08
N LYS A 259 -9.79 -23.92 -6.34
CA LYS A 259 -10.04 -24.60 -7.62
C LYS A 259 -10.28 -23.59 -8.74
N ASP A 260 -11.07 -22.54 -8.48
CA ASP A 260 -11.37 -21.52 -9.48
C ASP A 260 -10.11 -20.72 -9.83
N LEU A 261 -9.34 -20.28 -8.81
CA LEU A 261 -8.06 -19.63 -9.02
C LEU A 261 -7.06 -20.55 -9.74
N GLY A 262 -7.06 -21.84 -9.41
CA GLY A 262 -6.21 -22.84 -10.09
C GLY A 262 -6.50 -22.94 -11.59
N ARG A 263 -7.77 -22.96 -11.99
CA ARG A 263 -8.16 -22.98 -13.41
C ARG A 263 -7.62 -21.78 -14.17
N LEU A 264 -7.70 -20.57 -13.57
CA LEU A 264 -7.13 -19.35 -14.18
C LEU A 264 -5.61 -19.43 -14.34
N LEU A 265 -4.93 -20.24 -13.52
CA LEU A 265 -3.47 -20.45 -13.56
C LEU A 265 -3.04 -21.64 -14.42
N GLY A 266 -3.98 -22.38 -14.99
CA GLY A 266 -3.71 -23.66 -15.65
C GLY A 266 -3.24 -24.75 -14.68
N LEU A 267 -3.73 -24.71 -13.44
CA LEU A 267 -3.40 -25.65 -12.37
C LEU A 267 -4.67 -26.30 -11.79
N ASP A 268 -4.51 -27.40 -11.06
CA ASP A 268 -5.63 -28.04 -10.35
C ASP A 268 -6.22 -27.16 -9.24
N ARG A 269 -5.36 -26.39 -8.57
CA ARG A 269 -5.73 -25.40 -7.55
C ARG A 269 -4.69 -24.31 -7.42
N GLY A 270 -5.13 -23.12 -7.05
CA GLY A 270 -4.27 -22.00 -6.73
C GLY A 270 -3.51 -22.21 -5.40
N PRO A 271 -2.47 -21.39 -5.13
CA PRO A 271 -1.72 -21.45 -3.89
C PRO A 271 -2.57 -20.99 -2.70
N GLU A 272 -2.41 -21.67 -1.57
CA GLU A 272 -3.00 -21.31 -0.29
C GLU A 272 -2.14 -20.23 0.42
N VAL A 273 -2.70 -19.60 1.46
CA VAL A 273 -2.05 -18.55 2.27
C VAL A 273 -0.62 -18.91 2.69
N THR A 274 -0.44 -20.13 3.23
CA THR A 274 0.86 -20.62 3.68
C THR A 274 1.87 -20.77 2.54
N ALA A 275 1.41 -21.18 1.37
CA ALA A 275 2.25 -21.29 0.17
C ALA A 275 2.70 -19.90 -0.33
N ILE A 276 1.79 -18.92 -0.35
CA ILE A 276 2.11 -17.53 -0.71
C ILE A 276 3.16 -16.98 0.25
N HIS A 277 2.95 -17.06 1.58
CA HIS A 277 3.90 -16.56 2.56
C HIS A 277 5.28 -17.20 2.41
N ARG A 278 5.35 -18.52 2.29
CA ARG A 278 6.62 -19.24 2.12
C ARG A 278 7.34 -18.82 0.84
N ARG A 279 6.63 -18.74 -0.28
CA ARG A 279 7.24 -18.37 -1.58
C ARG A 279 7.72 -16.92 -1.61
N ILE A 280 6.97 -15.99 -1.03
CA ILE A 280 7.41 -14.59 -0.90
C ILE A 280 8.61 -14.49 0.05
N GLU A 281 8.63 -15.26 1.14
CA GLU A 281 9.79 -15.31 2.05
C GLU A 281 11.06 -15.82 1.34
N GLU A 282 10.94 -16.87 0.53
CA GLU A 282 12.06 -17.37 -0.29
C GLU A 282 12.60 -16.30 -1.25
N LEU A 283 11.72 -15.51 -1.88
CA LEU A 283 12.14 -14.38 -2.73
C LEU A 283 12.81 -13.27 -1.90
N ALA A 284 12.26 -12.96 -0.72
CA ALA A 284 12.81 -11.93 0.16
C ALA A 284 14.21 -12.29 0.67
N GLN A 285 14.45 -13.56 0.99
CA GLN A 285 15.77 -14.06 1.43
C GLN A 285 16.85 -13.92 0.33
N MET A 286 16.47 -13.81 -0.94
CA MET A 286 17.40 -13.54 -2.03
C MET A 286 17.91 -12.09 -2.07
N GLY A 287 17.23 -11.14 -1.39
CA GLY A 287 17.65 -9.74 -1.31
C GLY A 287 17.65 -9.01 -2.66
N ARG A 288 16.74 -9.33 -3.58
CA ARG A 288 16.72 -8.81 -4.96
C ARG A 288 15.52 -7.95 -5.30
N ALA A 289 14.74 -7.53 -4.30
CA ALA A 289 13.52 -6.74 -4.54
C ALA A 289 13.81 -5.38 -5.18
N GLU A 290 14.96 -4.77 -4.86
CA GLU A 290 15.39 -3.52 -5.48
C GLU A 290 15.70 -3.72 -6.97
N GLN A 291 16.38 -4.81 -7.35
CA GLN A 291 16.66 -5.16 -8.76
C GLN A 291 15.35 -5.38 -9.55
N LEU A 292 14.33 -5.97 -8.93
CA LEU A 292 13.00 -6.11 -9.53
C LEU A 292 12.38 -4.73 -9.76
N ALA A 293 12.37 -3.86 -8.75
CA ALA A 293 11.79 -2.52 -8.85
C ALA A 293 12.49 -1.67 -9.92
N ASP A 294 13.82 -1.68 -9.94
CA ASP A 294 14.63 -0.98 -10.95
C ASP A 294 14.39 -1.51 -12.38
N GLY A 295 14.29 -2.82 -12.52
CA GLY A 295 13.98 -3.44 -13.81
C GLY A 295 12.61 -3.02 -14.34
N LEU A 296 11.60 -2.98 -13.49
CA LEU A 296 10.25 -2.51 -13.82
C LEU A 296 10.25 -1.03 -14.18
N ALA A 297 10.95 -0.20 -13.41
CA ALA A 297 11.03 1.23 -13.66
C ALA A 297 11.71 1.54 -15.01
N ARG A 298 12.80 0.86 -15.34
CA ARG A 298 13.47 0.98 -16.66
C ARG A 298 12.53 0.59 -17.78
N HIS A 299 11.91 -0.58 -17.68
CA HIS A 299 10.96 -1.05 -18.67
C HIS A 299 9.77 -0.08 -18.85
N HIS A 300 9.26 0.49 -17.76
CA HIS A 300 8.18 1.48 -17.81
C HIS A 300 8.63 2.74 -18.57
N ILE A 301 9.81 3.28 -18.27
CA ILE A 301 10.33 4.48 -18.93
C ILE A 301 10.58 4.23 -20.42
N ASP A 302 11.17 3.11 -20.78
CA ASP A 302 11.44 2.73 -22.17
C ASP A 302 10.15 2.58 -22.98
N SER A 303 9.08 2.06 -22.35
CA SER A 303 7.79 1.80 -22.99
C SER A 303 6.86 3.02 -23.04
N HIS A 304 7.03 4.03 -22.15
CA HIS A 304 6.10 5.15 -21.96
C HIS A 304 6.79 6.52 -22.01
N GLN A 305 7.68 6.74 -22.98
CA GLN A 305 8.51 7.95 -23.10
C GLN A 305 7.72 9.26 -23.04
N ALA A 306 6.52 9.31 -23.64
CA ALA A 306 5.70 10.52 -23.65
C ALA A 306 5.18 10.90 -22.23
N ALA A 307 4.90 9.93 -21.37
CA ALA A 307 4.42 10.15 -20.00
C ALA A 307 5.55 10.47 -19.01
N THR A 308 6.80 10.13 -19.36
CA THR A 308 7.95 10.22 -18.45
C THR A 308 8.69 11.57 -18.52
N GLY A 309 8.09 12.60 -19.13
CA GLY A 309 8.56 13.98 -19.10
C GLY A 309 8.33 14.71 -17.77
N ILE A 310 7.42 14.19 -16.94
CA ILE A 310 7.10 14.72 -15.61
C ILE A 310 6.93 13.57 -14.62
N PHE A 311 7.46 13.76 -13.41
CA PHE A 311 7.36 12.81 -12.30
C PHE A 311 6.74 13.48 -11.09
N TYR A 312 5.67 12.90 -10.57
CA TYR A 312 4.99 13.34 -9.35
C TYR A 312 5.55 12.57 -8.16
N LEU A 313 6.11 13.30 -7.20
CA LEU A 313 6.66 12.76 -5.97
C LEU A 313 5.74 13.02 -4.80
N ASP A 314 5.42 11.98 -4.03
CA ASP A 314 4.73 12.13 -2.75
C ASP A 314 5.15 11.05 -1.75
N GLY A 315 4.95 11.35 -0.46
CA GLY A 315 5.24 10.46 0.64
C GLY A 315 3.98 9.78 1.17
N HIS A 316 4.06 8.48 1.44
CA HIS A 316 2.98 7.71 2.06
C HIS A 316 3.42 7.19 3.43
N VAL A 317 2.62 7.46 4.47
CA VAL A 317 2.92 7.04 5.85
C VAL A 317 2.05 5.84 6.20
N ARG A 318 2.71 4.71 6.51
CA ARG A 318 2.08 3.47 6.98
C ARG A 318 2.18 3.34 8.49
N ALA A 319 1.05 3.26 9.15
CA ALA A 319 0.98 3.07 10.60
C ALA A 319 1.50 1.67 10.99
N TYR A 320 2.34 1.62 12.02
CA TYR A 320 2.81 0.37 12.64
C TYR A 320 2.10 0.13 13.96
N HIS A 321 1.43 -1.00 14.07
CA HIS A 321 0.64 -1.38 15.25
C HIS A 321 1.30 -2.48 16.11
N GLY A 322 2.55 -2.85 15.80
CA GLY A 322 3.30 -3.84 16.57
C GLY A 322 3.95 -3.28 17.85
N GLY A 323 4.54 -4.16 18.66
CA GLY A 323 5.18 -3.81 19.93
C GLY A 323 6.64 -3.37 19.83
N ARG A 324 7.27 -3.36 18.64
CA ARG A 324 8.68 -2.97 18.48
C ARG A 324 8.86 -1.45 18.50
N GLN A 325 10.08 -1.00 18.79
CA GLN A 325 10.42 0.41 18.86
C GLN A 325 10.69 1.04 17.48
N VAL A 326 9.68 1.02 16.61
CA VAL A 326 9.74 1.71 15.32
C VAL A 326 9.63 3.22 15.55
N PRO A 327 10.38 4.07 14.81
CA PRO A 327 10.27 5.52 14.89
C PRO A 327 8.85 6.03 14.63
N LYS A 328 8.51 7.16 15.25
CA LYS A 328 7.20 7.77 15.07
C LYS A 328 7.19 8.72 13.87
N ALA A 329 6.14 8.63 13.05
CA ALA A 329 5.79 9.63 12.05
C ALA A 329 4.37 10.17 12.27
N HIS A 330 4.07 11.33 11.71
CA HIS A 330 2.73 11.90 11.75
C HIS A 330 1.86 11.25 10.67
N VAL A 331 0.89 10.46 11.09
CA VAL A 331 -0.10 9.86 10.19
C VAL A 331 -1.22 10.89 9.98
N ALA A 332 -1.14 11.65 8.90
CA ALA A 332 -2.03 12.79 8.63
C ALA A 332 -3.51 12.41 8.65
N ARG A 333 -3.85 11.21 8.14
CA ARG A 333 -5.22 10.69 8.06
C ARG A 333 -5.91 10.60 9.43
N ILE A 334 -5.18 10.18 10.47
CA ILE A 334 -5.70 10.05 11.84
C ILE A 334 -5.19 11.18 12.75
N ARG A 335 -4.44 12.14 12.21
CA ARG A 335 -3.86 13.29 12.91
C ARG A 335 -3.08 12.92 14.16
N LEU A 336 -2.40 11.78 14.15
CA LEU A 336 -1.69 11.21 15.29
C LEU A 336 -0.24 10.90 14.94
N ALA A 337 0.69 11.25 15.85
CA ALA A 337 2.08 10.80 15.77
C ALA A 337 2.21 9.43 16.44
N MET A 338 2.43 8.39 15.64
CA MET A 338 2.55 6.99 16.09
C MET A 338 3.71 6.28 15.39
N PRO A 339 4.14 5.11 15.88
CA PRO A 339 5.09 4.29 15.13
C PRO A 339 4.63 4.08 13.69
N ALA A 340 5.47 4.36 12.72
CA ALA A 340 5.11 4.31 11.32
C ALA A 340 6.33 4.24 10.42
N GLU A 341 6.15 3.66 9.24
CA GLU A 341 7.09 3.67 8.12
C GLU A 341 6.68 4.73 7.11
N LEU A 342 7.62 5.26 6.39
CA LEU A 342 7.41 6.22 5.32
C LEU A 342 7.86 5.60 4.00
N ASP A 343 6.99 5.60 3.00
CA ASP A 343 7.34 5.23 1.63
C ASP A 343 7.34 6.46 0.74
N THR A 344 8.29 6.52 -0.17
CA THR A 344 8.34 7.52 -1.24
C THR A 344 7.85 6.88 -2.53
N TRP A 345 6.87 7.52 -3.18
CA TRP A 345 6.28 7.08 -4.43
C TRP A 345 6.52 8.11 -5.52
N VAL A 346 6.84 7.62 -6.69
CA VAL A 346 7.03 8.42 -7.91
C VAL A 346 6.09 7.88 -8.97
N CYS A 347 5.20 8.76 -9.48
CA CYS A 347 4.28 8.44 -10.57
C CYS A 347 4.62 9.30 -11.80
N ASP A 348 4.28 8.83 -12.98
CA ASP A 348 4.40 9.57 -14.24
C ASP A 348 3.21 10.52 -14.48
N ALA A 349 3.15 11.13 -15.68
CA ALA A 349 2.07 12.02 -16.08
C ALA A 349 0.69 11.36 -16.15
N ASN A 350 0.65 10.05 -16.39
CA ASN A 350 -0.58 9.26 -16.45
C ASN A 350 -1.09 8.84 -15.06
N GLY A 351 -0.29 9.10 -14.01
CA GLY A 351 -0.54 8.60 -12.66
C GLY A 351 -0.16 7.14 -12.46
N ASP A 352 0.59 6.55 -13.38
CA ASP A 352 1.14 5.20 -13.25
C ASP A 352 2.34 5.22 -12.32
N GLY A 353 2.47 4.21 -11.44
CA GLY A 353 3.61 4.11 -10.54
C GLY A 353 4.88 3.72 -11.29
N VAL A 354 5.97 4.45 -11.04
CA VAL A 354 7.28 4.23 -11.66
C VAL A 354 8.29 3.71 -10.65
N LEU A 355 8.38 4.37 -9.49
CA LEU A 355 9.32 4.02 -8.42
C LEU A 355 8.62 4.05 -7.07
N CYS A 356 9.05 3.14 -6.18
CA CYS A 356 8.64 3.13 -4.79
C CYS A 356 9.77 2.58 -3.92
N TRP A 357 10.03 3.24 -2.80
CA TRP A 357 10.95 2.73 -1.78
C TRP A 357 10.55 3.19 -0.38
N SER A 358 10.95 2.42 0.63
CA SER A 358 10.82 2.84 2.02
C SER A 358 11.90 3.88 2.33
N ALA A 359 11.47 5.07 2.72
CA ALA A 359 12.36 6.16 3.12
C ALA A 359 12.89 5.93 4.54
N ASP A 360 14.00 6.57 4.87
CA ASP A 360 14.52 6.58 6.22
C ASP A 360 13.49 7.13 7.22
N PRO A 361 13.38 6.55 8.42
CA PRO A 361 12.48 7.05 9.43
C PRO A 361 12.75 8.53 9.76
N GLY A 362 11.72 9.36 9.57
CA GLY A 362 11.84 10.81 9.77
C GLY A 362 12.47 11.55 8.59
N ALA A 363 12.62 10.93 7.43
CA ALA A 363 13.01 11.60 6.21
C ALA A 363 12.08 12.78 5.90
N SER A 364 12.66 13.86 5.40
CA SER A 364 11.87 14.99 4.90
C SER A 364 11.66 14.85 3.39
N LEU A 365 10.55 15.36 2.89
CA LEU A 365 10.30 15.36 1.45
C LEU A 365 11.43 16.08 0.67
N ALA A 366 12.04 17.10 1.26
CA ALA A 366 13.21 17.76 0.66
C ALA A 366 14.45 16.84 0.59
N GLY A 367 14.61 15.91 1.54
CA GLY A 367 15.65 14.86 1.48
C GLY A 367 15.34 13.86 0.40
N GLU A 368 14.11 13.37 0.36
CA GLU A 368 13.62 12.40 -0.63
C GLU A 368 13.70 12.92 -2.06
N LEU A 369 13.53 14.23 -2.29
CA LEU A 369 13.70 14.86 -3.60
C LEU A 369 15.10 14.65 -4.20
N ARG A 370 16.16 14.59 -3.37
CA ARG A 370 17.52 14.30 -3.88
C ARG A 370 17.66 12.85 -4.29
N ALA A 371 17.17 11.93 -3.45
CA ALA A 371 17.16 10.50 -3.77
C ALA A 371 16.33 10.24 -5.04
N THR A 372 15.15 10.86 -5.15
CA THR A 372 14.31 10.78 -6.35
C THR A 372 15.04 11.31 -7.59
N ALA A 373 15.68 12.47 -7.51
CA ALA A 373 16.40 13.04 -8.64
C ALA A 373 17.55 12.11 -9.10
N GLN A 374 18.26 11.49 -8.16
CA GLN A 374 19.29 10.50 -8.47
C GLN A 374 18.70 9.26 -9.16
N ALA A 375 17.63 8.69 -8.60
CA ALA A 375 16.96 7.52 -9.16
C ALA A 375 16.38 7.79 -10.55
N VAL A 376 15.65 8.90 -10.72
CA VAL A 376 15.11 9.31 -12.03
C VAL A 376 16.25 9.55 -13.02
N ARG A 377 17.37 10.20 -12.63
CA ARG A 377 18.51 10.43 -13.51
C ARG A 377 19.15 9.14 -14.00
N ALA A 378 19.26 8.14 -13.12
CA ALA A 378 19.77 6.81 -13.48
C ALA A 378 18.89 6.07 -14.51
N LEU A 379 17.59 6.41 -14.54
CA LEU A 379 16.63 5.83 -15.48
C LEU A 379 16.57 6.57 -16.80
N VAL A 380 16.45 7.92 -16.79
CA VAL A 380 16.22 8.73 -18.01
C VAL A 380 17.51 9.19 -18.70
N GLY A 381 18.67 8.95 -18.11
CA GLY A 381 19.96 9.38 -18.66
C GLY A 381 20.26 10.87 -18.44
N THR A 382 21.43 11.33 -18.92
CA THR A 382 21.94 12.69 -18.68
C THR A 382 21.35 13.75 -19.60
N ASP A 383 20.86 13.37 -20.77
CA ASP A 383 20.41 14.29 -21.81
C ASP A 383 18.98 14.79 -21.57
N ALA A 384 18.16 14.00 -20.92
CA ALA A 384 16.79 14.36 -20.56
C ALA A 384 16.75 15.48 -19.51
N ARG A 385 15.69 16.30 -19.59
CA ARG A 385 15.38 17.35 -18.62
C ARG A 385 13.95 17.15 -18.08
N PRO A 386 13.73 16.11 -17.26
CA PRO A 386 12.42 15.83 -16.72
C PRO A 386 12.02 16.85 -15.65
N THR A 387 10.71 17.02 -15.47
CA THR A 387 10.10 17.84 -14.41
C THR A 387 9.81 16.99 -13.19
N ILE A 388 10.21 17.43 -12.01
CA ILE A 388 9.78 16.83 -10.73
C ILE A 388 8.69 17.72 -10.12
N CYS A 389 7.51 17.14 -9.94
CA CYS A 389 6.36 17.79 -9.32
C CYS A 389 6.20 17.28 -7.86
N PHE A 390 6.09 18.19 -6.90
CA PHE A 390 5.99 17.86 -5.48
C PHE A 390 5.21 18.93 -4.71
N ASP A 391 4.78 18.57 -3.50
CA ASP A 391 4.04 19.46 -2.64
C ASP A 391 4.92 20.46 -1.84
N ARG A 392 4.28 21.27 -0.97
CA ARG A 392 4.97 22.27 -0.14
C ARG A 392 5.95 21.65 0.89
N GLY A 393 5.85 20.36 1.18
CA GLY A 393 6.78 19.64 2.06
C GLY A 393 8.21 19.63 1.53
N GLY A 394 8.37 19.67 0.20
CA GLY A 394 9.66 19.76 -0.49
C GLY A 394 10.27 21.17 -0.57
N TRP A 395 9.70 22.17 0.11
CA TRP A 395 10.12 23.56 -0.01
C TRP A 395 11.57 23.81 0.44
N SER A 396 12.45 24.01 -0.53
CA SER A 396 13.83 24.40 -0.30
C SER A 396 14.42 25.13 -1.53
N PRO A 397 14.48 26.47 -1.55
CA PRO A 397 15.02 27.21 -2.69
C PRO A 397 16.47 26.88 -3.00
N LYS A 398 17.25 26.42 -2.01
CA LYS A 398 18.59 25.87 -2.22
C LYS A 398 18.52 24.60 -3.05
N LEU A 399 17.64 23.67 -2.68
CA LEU A 399 17.44 22.41 -3.41
C LEU A 399 16.88 22.66 -4.81
N PHE A 400 15.98 23.63 -4.99
CA PHE A 400 15.46 24.01 -6.31
C PHE A 400 16.60 24.40 -7.27
N LYS A 401 17.57 25.18 -6.77
CA LYS A 401 18.77 25.53 -7.53
C LYS A 401 19.61 24.28 -7.83
N GLU A 402 19.82 23.40 -6.87
CA GLU A 402 20.56 22.14 -7.05
C GLU A 402 19.92 21.28 -8.15
N LEU A 403 18.59 21.08 -8.10
CA LEU A 403 17.83 20.33 -9.11
C LEU A 403 17.92 20.96 -10.49
N THR A 404 17.79 22.27 -10.58
CA THR A 404 17.88 23.00 -11.85
C THR A 404 19.29 22.85 -12.48
N MET A 405 20.33 22.93 -11.65
CA MET A 405 21.72 22.72 -12.11
C MET A 405 21.95 21.25 -12.55
N ALA A 406 21.26 20.30 -11.94
CA ALA A 406 21.28 18.89 -12.34
C ALA A 406 20.34 18.57 -13.52
N ARG A 407 19.88 19.61 -14.27
CA ARG A 407 19.02 19.49 -15.44
C ARG A 407 17.64 18.90 -15.15
N PHE A 408 17.06 19.23 -13.99
CA PHE A 408 15.65 18.97 -13.70
C PHE A 408 14.86 20.27 -13.74
N ASP A 409 13.64 20.21 -14.26
CA ASP A 409 12.66 21.24 -14.00
C ASP A 409 11.88 20.91 -12.71
N ILE A 410 11.41 21.94 -12.05
CA ILE A 410 10.58 21.79 -10.85
C ILE A 410 9.19 22.33 -11.09
N LEU A 411 8.21 21.73 -10.40
CA LEU A 411 6.83 22.19 -10.34
C LEU A 411 6.32 22.01 -8.92
N THR A 412 5.96 23.09 -8.22
CA THR A 412 5.53 23.00 -6.81
C THR A 412 4.67 24.19 -6.39
N TYR A 413 3.89 24.03 -5.32
CA TYR A 413 3.18 25.14 -4.70
C TYR A 413 4.13 26.09 -3.97
N ARG A 414 3.89 27.39 -4.07
CA ARG A 414 4.62 28.38 -3.29
C ARG A 414 4.24 28.30 -1.81
N LYS A 415 5.25 28.31 -0.92
CA LYS A 415 5.03 28.36 0.52
C LYS A 415 4.57 29.75 0.94
N LYS A 416 3.57 29.82 1.81
CA LYS A 416 3.07 31.10 2.39
C LYS A 416 4.01 31.57 3.51
N PRO A 417 4.10 32.91 3.80
CA PRO A 417 3.35 33.96 3.13
C PRO A 417 3.86 34.25 1.70
N ALA A 418 2.94 34.58 0.79
CA ALA A 418 3.25 34.98 -0.56
C ALA A 418 2.37 36.19 -0.95
N PRO A 419 2.92 37.22 -1.62
CA PRO A 419 2.15 38.38 -2.08
C PRO A 419 1.03 37.94 -3.03
N SER A 420 -0.13 38.54 -2.87
CA SER A 420 -1.24 38.37 -3.80
C SER A 420 -1.01 39.18 -5.09
N GLU A 421 -1.46 38.65 -6.22
CA GLU A 421 -1.44 39.35 -7.50
C GLU A 421 -2.66 40.28 -7.58
N PRO A 422 -2.50 41.49 -8.18
CA PRO A 422 -3.64 42.38 -8.42
C PRO A 422 -4.58 41.75 -9.47
N ARG A 423 -5.90 42.00 -9.35
CA ARG A 423 -6.90 41.40 -10.25
C ARG A 423 -6.62 41.66 -11.74
N ARG A 424 -6.08 42.79 -12.07
CA ARG A 424 -5.71 43.15 -13.46
C ARG A 424 -4.60 42.32 -14.09
N ALA A 425 -3.86 41.53 -13.26
CA ALA A 425 -2.78 40.69 -13.74
C ALA A 425 -3.28 39.32 -14.25
N PHE A 426 -4.57 39.01 -14.04
CA PHE A 426 -5.13 37.72 -14.44
C PHE A 426 -5.73 37.81 -15.85
N GLY A 427 -5.27 36.91 -16.72
CA GLY A 427 -5.85 36.59 -18.01
C GLY A 427 -6.64 35.30 -18.01
N SER A 428 -7.52 35.11 -18.99
CA SER A 428 -8.22 33.85 -19.22
C SER A 428 -7.37 32.95 -20.11
N TYR A 429 -7.18 31.68 -19.67
CA TYR A 429 -6.42 30.69 -20.39
C TYR A 429 -7.22 29.37 -20.44
N THR A 430 -7.08 28.62 -21.54
CA THR A 430 -7.75 27.35 -21.74
C THR A 430 -6.72 26.30 -22.09
N TYR A 431 -6.85 25.10 -21.47
CA TYR A 431 -6.08 23.93 -21.81
C TYR A 431 -7.05 22.78 -22.13
N THR A 432 -6.81 22.11 -23.25
CA THR A 432 -7.57 20.90 -23.63
C THR A 432 -6.74 19.67 -23.28
N ASP A 433 -7.27 18.78 -22.45
CA ASP A 433 -6.59 17.55 -22.04
C ASP A 433 -6.64 16.46 -23.13
N ALA A 434 -5.98 15.34 -22.88
CA ALA A 434 -5.90 14.22 -23.80
C ALA A 434 -7.26 13.55 -24.11
N TYR A 435 -8.28 13.82 -23.30
CA TYR A 435 -9.64 13.34 -23.47
C TYR A 435 -10.55 14.33 -24.22
N GLY A 436 -10.01 15.51 -24.58
CA GLY A 436 -10.75 16.57 -25.24
C GLY A 436 -11.54 17.50 -24.33
N HIS A 437 -11.34 17.41 -22.99
CA HIS A 437 -11.98 18.31 -22.04
C HIS A 437 -11.25 19.65 -21.97
N GLU A 438 -12.01 20.73 -22.02
CA GLU A 438 -11.48 22.08 -21.86
C GLU A 438 -11.46 22.50 -20.39
N HIS A 439 -10.30 22.89 -19.92
CA HIS A 439 -10.06 23.43 -18.59
C HIS A 439 -9.81 24.94 -18.66
N HIS A 440 -10.69 25.70 -18.04
CA HIS A 440 -10.59 27.18 -18.06
C HIS A 440 -9.95 27.67 -16.76
N TYR A 441 -8.95 28.53 -16.89
CA TYR A 441 -8.21 29.11 -15.78
C TYR A 441 -8.11 30.61 -15.86
N LEU A 442 -8.23 31.31 -14.73
CA LEU A 442 -7.79 32.70 -14.58
C LEU A 442 -6.37 32.67 -13.98
N LEU A 443 -5.37 33.04 -14.79
CA LEU A 443 -3.96 32.93 -14.43
C LEU A 443 -3.25 34.29 -14.53
N ALA A 444 -2.35 34.53 -13.57
CA ALA A 444 -1.34 35.58 -13.67
C ALA A 444 0.05 34.87 -13.75
N ASP A 445 0.85 35.28 -14.74
CA ASP A 445 2.15 34.73 -15.04
C ASP A 445 3.25 35.76 -14.88
N ARG A 446 4.24 35.49 -14.04
CA ARG A 446 5.38 36.39 -13.87
C ARG A 446 6.64 35.70 -13.38
N ARG A 447 7.77 36.33 -13.55
CA ARG A 447 9.04 35.93 -12.90
C ARG A 447 9.07 36.42 -11.45
N VAL A 448 9.56 35.56 -10.55
CA VAL A 448 9.74 35.86 -9.13
C VAL A 448 11.12 35.47 -8.65
N ALA A 449 11.64 36.23 -7.68
CA ALA A 449 12.90 35.89 -6.99
C ALA A 449 12.58 35.52 -5.54
N ILE A 450 12.99 34.32 -5.12
CA ILE A 450 12.77 33.79 -3.78
C ILE A 450 14.08 33.85 -3.03
N SER A 451 14.11 34.64 -1.96
CA SER A 451 15.28 34.80 -1.11
C SER A 451 15.45 33.59 -0.18
N TYR A 452 16.69 33.19 0.07
CA TYR A 452 17.05 32.14 1.03
C TYR A 452 18.39 32.44 1.71
N GLN A 453 18.76 31.65 2.72
CA GLN A 453 19.98 31.90 3.54
C GLN A 453 20.03 33.31 4.12
N GLY A 454 18.94 33.73 4.79
CA GLY A 454 18.87 35.07 5.42
C GLY A 454 18.87 36.21 4.39
N GLY A 455 18.37 35.99 3.19
CA GLY A 455 18.33 37.02 2.14
C GLY A 455 19.59 37.12 1.27
N ARG A 456 20.67 36.41 1.63
CA ARG A 456 21.97 36.49 0.94
C ARG A 456 21.97 35.88 -0.47
N ARG A 457 21.04 34.97 -0.75
CA ARG A 457 20.91 34.32 -2.05
C ARG A 457 19.47 34.38 -2.54
N ARG A 458 19.31 34.37 -3.86
CA ARG A 458 18.00 34.33 -4.53
C ARG A 458 17.94 33.20 -5.54
N PHE A 459 16.76 32.62 -5.63
CA PHE A 459 16.39 31.67 -6.68
C PHE A 459 15.32 32.31 -7.53
N THR A 460 15.57 32.49 -8.83
CA THR A 460 14.64 33.09 -9.77
C THR A 460 13.92 31.98 -10.53
N CYS A 461 12.59 32.06 -10.59
CA CYS A 461 11.75 31.10 -11.31
C CYS A 461 10.48 31.81 -11.83
N ARG A 462 9.69 31.06 -12.58
CA ARG A 462 8.37 31.48 -13.06
C ARG A 462 7.32 31.16 -12.00
N GLN A 463 6.37 32.05 -11.79
CA GLN A 463 5.22 31.85 -10.92
C GLN A 463 3.94 31.99 -11.74
N ILE A 464 3.13 30.94 -11.73
CA ILE A 464 1.77 30.92 -12.24
C ILE A 464 0.83 31.01 -11.04
N THR A 465 -0.01 32.02 -10.99
CA THR A 465 -0.99 32.21 -9.91
C THR A 465 -2.39 31.97 -10.48
N ARG A 466 -3.11 30.98 -9.96
CA ARG A 466 -4.52 30.75 -10.28
C ARG A 466 -5.40 31.55 -9.33
N LEU A 467 -6.38 32.24 -9.88
CA LEU A 467 -7.46 32.91 -9.15
C LEU A 467 -8.72 32.03 -9.21
N ASP A 468 -9.25 31.71 -8.06
CA ASP A 468 -10.60 31.16 -7.95
C ASP A 468 -11.60 32.32 -8.00
N PRO A 469 -12.44 32.43 -9.06
CA PRO A 469 -13.36 33.54 -9.21
C PRO A 469 -14.46 33.58 -8.15
N ALA A 470 -14.86 32.41 -7.59
CA ALA A 470 -15.92 32.32 -6.62
C ALA A 470 -15.49 32.78 -5.21
N THR A 471 -14.26 32.43 -4.81
CA THR A 471 -13.76 32.75 -3.47
C THR A 471 -12.75 33.87 -3.42
N GLY A 472 -12.20 34.27 -4.57
CA GLY A 472 -11.09 35.21 -4.66
C GLY A 472 -9.76 34.64 -4.18
N HIS A 473 -9.72 33.33 -3.87
CA HIS A 473 -8.49 32.65 -3.38
C HIS A 473 -7.45 32.58 -4.50
N GLN A 474 -6.21 32.88 -4.14
CA GLN A 474 -5.07 32.78 -5.06
C GLN A 474 -4.16 31.62 -4.67
N THR A 475 -3.88 30.73 -5.64
CA THR A 475 -2.95 29.61 -5.49
C THR A 475 -1.74 29.85 -6.38
N GLN A 476 -0.57 30.01 -5.78
CA GLN A 476 0.68 30.24 -6.49
C GLN A 476 1.41 28.92 -6.73
N VAL A 477 1.80 28.69 -7.97
CA VAL A 477 2.61 27.58 -8.46
C VAL A 477 3.96 28.13 -8.95
N LEU A 478 5.05 27.46 -8.60
CA LEU A 478 6.39 27.79 -9.06
C LEU A 478 6.89 26.74 -10.03
N THR A 479 7.54 27.18 -11.09
CA THR A 479 8.17 26.29 -12.07
C THR A 479 9.44 26.92 -12.66
N THR A 480 10.35 26.07 -13.14
CA THR A 480 11.50 26.48 -13.95
C THR A 480 11.24 26.32 -15.45
N ARG A 481 10.12 25.74 -15.85
CA ARG A 481 9.69 25.66 -17.27
C ARG A 481 9.28 27.06 -17.74
N THR A 482 10.09 27.66 -18.61
CA THR A 482 9.90 29.04 -19.07
C THR A 482 9.07 29.15 -20.33
N ASP A 483 9.10 28.14 -21.18
CA ASP A 483 8.61 28.22 -22.56
C ASP A 483 7.23 27.56 -22.76
N GLU A 484 6.68 26.97 -21.69
CA GLU A 484 5.42 26.26 -21.72
C GLU A 484 4.22 27.20 -21.50
N ASP A 485 3.08 26.81 -22.06
CA ASP A 485 1.81 27.55 -21.85
C ASP A 485 1.46 27.60 -20.34
N PRO A 486 1.06 28.77 -19.80
CA PRO A 486 0.63 28.88 -18.41
C PRO A 486 -0.51 27.95 -18.04
N ALA A 487 -1.46 27.69 -18.97
CA ALA A 487 -2.56 26.77 -18.72
C ALA A 487 -2.09 25.31 -18.59
N LEU A 488 -1.13 24.88 -19.40
CA LEU A 488 -0.51 23.56 -19.27
C LEU A 488 0.17 23.42 -17.90
N ILE A 489 0.97 24.39 -17.47
CA ILE A 489 1.64 24.35 -16.15
C ILE A 489 0.62 24.32 -15.01
N ALA A 490 -0.45 25.09 -15.11
CA ALA A 490 -1.54 25.07 -14.15
C ALA A 490 -2.22 23.70 -14.13
N HIS A 491 -2.55 23.16 -15.30
CA HIS A 491 -3.16 21.84 -15.41
C HIS A 491 -2.28 20.74 -14.79
N LEU A 492 -1.00 20.67 -15.15
CA LEU A 492 -0.05 19.71 -14.61
C LEU A 492 0.03 19.76 -13.07
N MET A 493 -0.02 20.95 -12.47
CA MET A 493 0.01 21.09 -11.01
C MET A 493 -1.32 20.77 -10.36
N PHE A 494 -2.44 21.14 -10.96
CA PHE A 494 -3.77 20.89 -10.38
C PHE A 494 -4.28 19.50 -10.67
N SER A 495 -3.85 18.82 -11.75
CA SER A 495 -4.09 17.42 -12.00
C SER A 495 -3.25 16.48 -11.08
N ARG A 496 -2.34 17.04 -10.24
CA ARG A 496 -1.68 16.31 -9.17
C ARG A 496 -2.65 15.58 -8.23
N TRP A 497 -3.93 16.00 -8.17
CA TRP A 497 -4.94 15.24 -7.43
C TRP A 497 -5.16 13.83 -8.00
N SER A 498 -4.75 13.56 -9.23
CA SER A 498 -4.69 12.19 -9.76
C SER A 498 -3.78 11.30 -8.93
N GLN A 499 -2.69 11.85 -8.36
CA GLN A 499 -1.81 11.16 -7.41
C GLN A 499 -2.48 10.96 -6.04
N GLU A 500 -3.29 11.90 -5.55
CA GLU A 500 -4.11 11.69 -4.35
C GLU A 500 -5.13 10.57 -4.57
N ASN A 501 -5.70 10.49 -5.77
CA ASN A 501 -6.56 9.38 -6.20
C ASN A 501 -5.76 8.07 -6.31
N PHE A 502 -4.52 8.08 -6.81
CA PHE A 502 -3.63 6.93 -6.79
C PHE A 502 -3.52 6.35 -5.37
N PHE A 503 -3.14 7.14 -4.38
CA PHE A 503 -3.02 6.67 -3.01
C PHE A 503 -4.35 6.19 -2.41
N ARG A 504 -5.44 6.91 -2.68
CA ARG A 504 -6.78 6.52 -2.23
C ARG A 504 -7.19 5.19 -2.83
N TYR A 505 -6.97 5.01 -4.13
CA TYR A 505 -7.29 3.80 -4.86
C TYR A 505 -6.41 2.63 -4.45
N MET A 506 -5.10 2.83 -4.37
CA MET A 506 -4.14 1.82 -3.94
C MET A 506 -4.39 1.34 -2.49
N ARG A 507 -4.81 2.23 -1.60
CA ARG A 507 -5.22 1.85 -0.25
C ARG A 507 -6.50 1.02 -0.24
N ALA A 508 -7.49 1.45 -1.00
CA ALA A 508 -8.80 0.79 -1.03
C ALA A 508 -8.73 -0.60 -1.66
N HIS A 509 -7.89 -0.77 -2.68
CA HIS A 509 -7.95 -1.93 -3.56
C HIS A 509 -6.66 -2.77 -3.63
N TYR A 510 -5.52 -2.19 -3.29
CA TYR A 510 -4.21 -2.84 -3.39
C TYR A 510 -3.50 -2.97 -2.04
N ALA A 511 -4.20 -2.71 -0.93
CA ALA A 511 -3.67 -2.79 0.43
C ALA A 511 -2.34 -2.05 0.61
N LEU A 512 -2.23 -0.82 0.09
CA LEU A 512 -1.02 0.00 0.18
C LEU A 512 -0.53 0.17 1.62
N ASP A 513 -1.46 0.29 2.58
CA ASP A 513 -1.17 0.41 4.01
C ASP A 513 -0.68 -0.90 4.66
N ALA A 514 -0.69 -2.04 3.96
CA ALA A 514 -0.24 -3.30 4.52
C ALA A 514 1.26 -3.27 4.80
N LEU A 515 1.65 -3.79 5.95
CA LEU A 515 3.07 -3.92 6.32
C LEU A 515 3.74 -5.09 5.58
N ASP A 516 2.94 -6.13 5.21
CA ASP A 516 3.34 -7.37 4.52
C ASP A 516 4.37 -8.21 5.28
N SER A 517 5.00 -7.66 6.32
CA SER A 517 5.88 -8.33 7.26
C SER A 517 5.88 -7.59 8.58
N TYR A 518 6.09 -8.31 9.69
CA TYR A 518 6.37 -7.74 11.01
C TYR A 518 7.82 -7.99 11.43
N SER A 519 8.65 -8.54 10.53
CA SER A 519 10.08 -8.74 10.75
C SER A 519 10.77 -7.39 10.83
N THR A 520 11.68 -7.28 11.78
CA THR A 520 12.46 -6.06 12.02
C THR A 520 13.94 -6.40 12.05
N GLU A 521 14.76 -5.44 11.67
CA GLU A 521 16.21 -5.45 11.79
C GLU A 521 16.66 -4.25 12.64
N ASP A 522 17.86 -4.33 13.18
CA ASP A 522 18.41 -3.20 13.95
C ASP A 522 18.57 -1.98 13.03
N ASP A 523 18.15 -0.82 13.52
CA ASP A 523 18.35 0.43 12.80
C ASP A 523 19.81 0.89 12.94
N ASP A 524 20.33 1.61 11.96
CA ASP A 524 21.70 2.13 11.97
C ASP A 524 21.92 3.07 13.18
N PRO A 525 22.72 2.67 14.17
CA PRO A 525 22.97 3.49 15.36
C PRO A 525 23.72 4.79 15.03
N ALA A 526 24.44 4.84 13.90
CA ALA A 526 25.15 6.04 13.46
C ALA A 526 24.25 7.00 12.68
N ARG A 527 23.04 6.55 12.30
CA ARG A 527 22.08 7.38 11.56
C ARG A 527 21.79 8.67 12.32
N SER A 528 22.00 9.79 11.65
CA SER A 528 21.79 11.11 12.22
C SER A 528 20.30 11.45 12.32
N VAL A 529 19.80 11.70 13.53
CA VAL A 529 18.38 12.02 13.81
C VAL A 529 18.24 13.37 14.53
N PRO A 530 17.07 14.04 14.44
CA PRO A 530 16.83 15.26 15.20
C PRO A 530 17.03 15.04 16.70
N ASN A 531 17.77 15.92 17.34
CA ASN A 531 18.03 15.86 18.77
C ASN A 531 16.79 16.31 19.58
N PRO A 532 16.19 15.44 20.43
CA PRO A 532 15.05 15.79 21.26
C PRO A 532 15.34 16.99 22.20
N ALA A 533 16.54 17.04 22.79
CA ALA A 533 16.93 18.13 23.66
C ALA A 533 16.97 19.48 22.93
N ARG A 534 17.48 19.50 21.69
CA ARG A 534 17.42 20.70 20.85
C ARG A 534 15.98 21.10 20.52
N LYS A 535 15.12 20.15 20.22
CA LYS A 535 13.70 20.41 19.94
C LYS A 535 12.97 20.97 21.16
N GLU A 536 13.32 20.52 22.35
CA GLU A 536 12.77 21.04 23.59
C GLU A 536 13.25 22.48 23.86
N ALA A 537 14.54 22.75 23.69
CA ALA A 537 15.11 24.09 23.80
C ALA A 537 14.49 25.07 22.77
N ASP A 538 14.32 24.63 21.51
CA ASP A 538 13.66 25.45 20.49
C ASP A 538 12.18 25.72 20.81
N ARG A 539 11.47 24.78 21.47
CA ARG A 539 10.11 24.98 21.96
C ARG A 539 10.03 26.00 23.08
N ALA A 540 10.95 25.91 24.05
CA ALA A 540 11.07 26.87 25.16
C ALA A 540 11.33 28.27 24.62
N LEU A 541 12.29 28.43 23.71
CA LEU A 541 12.57 29.68 23.03
C LEU A 541 11.35 30.25 22.26
N ALA A 542 10.65 29.38 21.53
CA ALA A 542 9.44 29.79 20.81
C ALA A 542 8.28 30.15 21.74
N ALA A 543 8.20 29.54 22.92
CA ALA A 543 7.23 29.90 23.96
C ALA A 543 7.54 31.27 24.55
N ALA A 544 8.81 31.52 24.92
CA ALA A 544 9.25 32.80 25.45
C ALA A 544 8.99 33.96 24.46
N ARG A 545 9.32 33.77 23.18
CA ARG A 545 9.02 34.77 22.11
C ARG A 545 7.53 35.03 21.96
N ARG A 546 6.67 34.00 22.05
CA ARG A 546 5.21 34.21 22.00
C ARG A 546 4.72 34.96 23.23
N SER A 547 5.25 34.66 24.42
CA SER A 547 4.89 35.36 25.63
C SER A 547 5.27 36.82 25.57
N LEU A 548 6.45 37.14 25.05
CA LEU A 548 6.89 38.50 24.80
C LEU A 548 5.92 39.23 23.82
N ALA A 549 5.61 38.64 22.67
CA ALA A 549 4.71 39.24 21.70
C ALA A 549 3.28 39.49 22.24
N VAL A 550 2.80 38.60 23.15
CA VAL A 550 1.52 38.81 23.85
C VAL A 550 1.65 39.94 24.89
N ALA A 551 2.77 40.02 25.60
CA ALA A 551 3.07 41.10 26.57
C ALA A 551 3.15 42.44 25.88
N GLU A 552 3.86 42.55 24.74
CA GLU A 552 3.91 43.73 23.88
C GLU A 552 2.52 44.22 23.43
N ALA A 553 1.68 43.29 22.93
CA ALA A 553 0.34 43.62 22.51
C ALA A 553 -0.57 44.08 23.65
N ASN A 554 -0.41 43.51 24.87
CA ASN A 554 -1.18 43.87 26.06
C ASN A 554 -0.69 45.19 26.66
N GLN A 555 0.59 45.45 26.63
CA GLN A 555 1.17 46.67 27.15
C GLN A 555 0.94 47.85 26.21
N GLY A 556 0.96 47.65 24.89
CA GLY A 556 0.51 48.67 23.93
C GLY A 556 -0.92 49.13 24.21
N ARG A 557 -1.82 48.19 24.57
CA ARG A 557 -3.20 48.52 24.99
C ARG A 557 -3.24 49.23 26.38
N ALA A 558 -2.39 48.86 27.32
CA ALA A 558 -2.34 49.45 28.64
C ALA A 558 -1.72 50.86 28.62
N ALA A 559 -0.70 51.12 27.78
CA ALA A 559 -0.10 52.41 27.55
C ALA A 559 -1.10 53.37 26.92
N LEU A 560 -1.86 52.92 25.92
CA LEU A 560 -2.96 53.69 25.31
C LEU A 560 -4.08 54.03 26.33
N ALA A 561 -4.22 53.24 27.41
CA ALA A 561 -5.17 53.44 28.50
C ALA A 561 -4.59 54.19 29.71
N GLY A 562 -3.32 54.64 29.68
CA GLY A 562 -2.66 55.41 30.75
C GLY A 562 -2.45 54.66 32.06
N ARG A 563 -2.32 53.29 32.03
CA ARG A 563 -2.35 52.47 33.24
C ARG A 563 -1.00 51.96 33.77
N ARG A 564 0.16 52.33 33.15
CA ARG A 564 1.52 51.94 33.61
C ARG A 564 2.57 53.00 33.25
N THR A 565 3.65 53.03 34.06
CA THR A 565 4.79 53.89 33.81
C THR A 565 5.75 53.33 32.75
N GLU A 566 6.40 54.18 31.96
CA GLU A 566 7.36 53.79 30.93
C GLU A 566 8.52 52.96 31.46
N THR A 567 8.98 53.24 32.73
CA THR A 567 10.11 52.55 33.34
C THR A 567 9.83 51.09 33.69
N GLU A 568 8.64 50.77 34.25
CA GLU A 568 8.24 49.39 34.58
C GLU A 568 8.04 48.56 33.29
N ILE A 569 7.60 49.20 32.22
CA ILE A 569 7.43 48.57 30.90
C ILE A 569 8.82 48.23 30.33
N ALA A 570 9.74 49.17 30.33
CA ALA A 570 11.08 49.01 29.78
C ALA A 570 11.87 47.89 30.53
N GLN A 571 11.76 47.81 31.85
CA GLN A 571 12.43 46.75 32.63
C GLN A 571 11.88 45.36 32.31
N ALA A 572 10.55 45.20 32.26
CA ALA A 572 9.92 43.91 31.94
C ALA A 572 10.25 43.40 30.52
N PHE A 573 10.47 44.30 29.57
CA PHE A 573 10.91 43.92 28.21
C PHE A 573 12.39 43.54 28.20
N SER A 574 13.26 44.30 28.91
CA SER A 574 14.67 43.98 29.03
C SER A 574 14.88 42.58 29.61
N ASP A 575 14.18 42.24 30.72
CA ASP A 575 14.26 40.94 31.37
C ASP A 575 13.77 39.80 30.44
N ALA A 576 12.73 40.04 29.63
CA ALA A 576 12.21 39.08 28.68
C ALA A 576 13.16 38.89 27.47
N ASP A 577 13.78 39.96 26.99
CA ASP A 577 14.77 39.87 25.90
C ASP A 577 16.04 39.13 26.38
N ASP A 578 16.54 39.40 27.58
CA ASP A 578 17.66 38.71 28.17
C ASP A 578 17.40 37.19 28.34
N GLU A 579 16.18 36.83 28.77
CA GLU A 579 15.76 35.43 28.86
C GLU A 579 15.68 34.77 27.48
N ILE A 580 15.14 35.47 26.46
CA ILE A 580 15.09 34.97 25.08
C ILE A 580 16.49 34.77 24.51
N GLU A 581 17.42 35.71 24.78
CA GLU A 581 18.80 35.58 24.35
C GLU A 581 19.50 34.39 25.03
N ARG A 582 19.33 34.25 26.36
CA ARG A 582 19.83 33.10 27.14
C ARG A 582 19.31 31.77 26.57
N LEU A 583 17.99 31.65 26.31
CA LEU A 583 17.38 30.46 25.71
C LEU A 583 17.87 30.21 24.28
N ALA A 584 18.10 31.28 23.50
CA ALA A 584 18.64 31.17 22.15
C ALA A 584 20.08 30.65 22.13
N GLN A 585 20.92 31.13 23.05
CA GLN A 585 22.30 30.67 23.22
C GLN A 585 22.32 29.20 23.69
N ALA A 586 21.51 28.85 24.70
CA ALA A 586 21.36 27.48 25.17
C ALA A 586 20.90 26.53 24.05
N ALA A 587 19.87 26.93 23.29
CA ALA A 587 19.43 26.15 22.14
C ALA A 587 20.55 25.97 21.09
N LYS A 588 21.32 27.03 20.79
CA LYS A 588 22.41 26.99 19.81
C LYS A 588 23.56 26.08 20.23
N ALA A 589 23.83 25.95 21.51
CA ALA A 589 24.85 25.08 22.07
C ALA A 589 24.52 23.58 21.92
N ILE A 590 23.22 23.22 21.80
CA ILE A 590 22.78 21.85 21.64
C ILE A 590 22.85 21.46 20.14
N PRO A 591 23.55 20.39 19.76
CA PRO A 591 23.57 19.92 18.40
C PRO A 591 22.15 19.66 17.87
N ALA A 592 21.83 20.14 16.68
CA ALA A 592 20.51 19.97 16.09
C ALA A 592 20.20 18.51 15.74
N ARG A 593 21.24 17.71 15.49
CA ARG A 593 21.14 16.29 15.17
C ARG A 593 22.20 15.51 15.93
N VAL A 594 21.90 14.26 16.27
CA VAL A 594 22.78 13.32 16.98
C VAL A 594 22.63 11.92 16.40
N PRO A 595 23.59 11.02 16.61
CA PRO A 595 23.44 9.61 16.26
C PRO A 595 22.23 8.97 16.96
N LEU A 596 21.50 8.13 16.25
CA LEU A 596 20.30 7.42 16.75
C LEU A 596 20.61 6.60 18.00
N GLY A 597 21.73 5.89 18.02
CA GLY A 597 22.16 5.04 19.15
C GLY A 597 22.29 5.77 20.48
N LEU A 598 22.55 7.08 20.46
CA LEU A 598 22.60 7.90 21.69
C LEU A 598 21.21 8.18 22.30
N ILE A 599 20.15 8.12 21.47
CA ILE A 599 18.78 8.42 21.90
C ILE A 599 17.97 7.15 22.08
N ARG A 600 18.18 6.18 21.18
CA ARG A 600 17.42 4.92 21.10
C ARG A 600 18.34 3.77 20.71
N PRO A 601 19.08 3.19 21.65
CA PRO A 601 20.03 2.11 21.35
C PRO A 601 19.37 0.82 20.85
N GLN A 602 18.08 0.65 21.08
CA GLN A 602 17.29 -0.52 20.64
C GLN A 602 16.29 -0.18 19.50
N ALA A 603 16.59 0.89 18.74
CA ALA A 603 15.74 1.24 17.62
C ALA A 603 15.81 0.16 16.54
N VAL A 604 14.67 -0.19 16.00
CA VAL A 604 14.55 -1.14 14.89
C VAL A 604 13.80 -0.49 13.73
N ARG A 605 14.06 -1.01 12.54
CA ARG A 605 13.29 -0.70 11.33
C ARG A 605 12.66 -1.98 10.77
N MET A 606 11.61 -1.85 9.97
CA MET A 606 11.02 -2.98 9.29
C MET A 606 11.96 -3.52 8.21
N THR A 607 12.06 -4.85 8.08
CA THR A 607 12.79 -5.45 6.96
C THR A 607 12.06 -5.14 5.65
N PRO A 608 12.71 -4.49 4.66
CA PRO A 608 11.99 -3.93 3.51
C PRO A 608 11.67 -4.95 2.40
N GLU A 609 12.39 -6.08 2.32
CA GLU A 609 12.36 -6.96 1.15
C GLU A 609 10.96 -7.48 0.79
N ARG A 610 10.23 -8.06 1.75
CA ARG A 610 8.88 -8.56 1.48
C ARG A 610 7.95 -7.46 1.01
N LYS A 611 8.02 -6.29 1.66
CA LYS A 611 7.21 -5.13 1.29
C LYS A 611 7.53 -4.65 -0.12
N ARG A 612 8.83 -4.53 -0.47
CA ARG A 612 9.27 -4.12 -1.80
C ARG A 612 8.76 -5.07 -2.90
N ILE A 613 8.79 -6.39 -2.65
CA ILE A 613 8.23 -7.38 -3.59
C ILE A 613 6.72 -7.15 -3.79
N HIS A 614 5.98 -7.02 -2.69
CA HIS A 614 4.54 -6.77 -2.76
C HIS A 614 4.21 -5.45 -3.44
N ASP A 615 4.95 -4.38 -3.16
CA ASP A 615 4.74 -3.07 -3.79
C ASP A 615 5.05 -3.10 -5.28
N ALA A 616 6.11 -3.79 -5.70
CA ALA A 616 6.44 -3.97 -7.11
C ALA A 616 5.31 -4.70 -7.87
N VAL A 617 4.78 -5.79 -7.30
CA VAL A 617 3.66 -6.54 -7.91
C VAL A 617 2.37 -5.73 -7.91
N ARG A 618 2.04 -5.04 -6.81
CA ARG A 618 0.86 -4.17 -6.70
C ARG A 618 0.94 -2.99 -7.68
N MET A 619 2.10 -2.38 -7.80
CA MET A 619 2.35 -1.29 -8.75
C MET A 619 2.16 -1.76 -10.19
N ALA A 620 2.75 -2.90 -10.57
CA ALA A 620 2.55 -3.49 -11.90
C ALA A 620 1.06 -3.84 -12.14
N SER A 621 0.36 -4.39 -11.14
CA SER A 621 -1.07 -4.70 -11.23
C SER A 621 -1.91 -3.44 -11.42
N TYR A 622 -1.61 -2.37 -10.66
CA TYR A 622 -2.27 -1.08 -10.78
C TYR A 622 -2.04 -0.45 -12.16
N ASN A 623 -0.79 -0.46 -12.65
CA ASN A 623 -0.44 0.07 -13.96
C ASN A 623 -1.14 -0.71 -15.09
N ALA A 624 -1.22 -2.03 -14.99
CA ALA A 624 -1.97 -2.87 -15.92
C ALA A 624 -3.47 -2.55 -15.91
N GLU A 625 -4.09 -2.41 -14.72
CA GLU A 625 -5.49 -2.00 -14.61
C GLU A 625 -5.72 -0.59 -15.18
N SER A 626 -4.78 0.35 -14.95
CA SER A 626 -4.82 1.70 -15.50
C SER A 626 -4.74 1.70 -17.03
N ALA A 627 -3.89 0.84 -17.61
CA ALA A 627 -3.80 0.67 -19.05
C ALA A 627 -5.13 0.16 -19.64
N LEU A 628 -5.75 -0.83 -18.99
CA LEU A 628 -7.09 -1.31 -19.42
C LEU A 628 -8.15 -0.21 -19.29
N ALA A 629 -8.12 0.60 -18.25
CA ALA A 629 -9.06 1.70 -18.08
C ALA A 629 -8.90 2.75 -19.19
N ARG A 630 -7.68 3.02 -19.62
CA ARG A 630 -7.41 3.91 -20.77
C ARG A 630 -7.89 3.29 -22.10
N LEU A 631 -7.69 1.98 -22.31
CA LEU A 631 -8.22 1.28 -23.49
C LEU A 631 -9.76 1.24 -23.51
N LEU A 632 -10.38 1.14 -22.34
CA LEU A 632 -11.84 1.13 -22.21
C LEU A 632 -12.47 2.53 -22.45
N ALA A 633 -11.73 3.62 -22.19
CA ALA A 633 -12.24 4.98 -22.22
C ALA A 633 -12.96 5.36 -23.54
N PRO A 634 -12.46 5.05 -24.73
CA PRO A 634 -13.15 5.36 -25.99
C PRO A 634 -14.46 4.58 -26.19
N HIS A 635 -14.66 3.50 -25.47
CA HIS A 635 -15.78 2.57 -25.64
C HIS A 635 -16.91 2.78 -24.62
N TYR A 636 -16.68 3.63 -23.61
CA TYR A 636 -17.63 3.82 -22.50
C TYR A 636 -17.79 5.29 -22.13
N ALA A 637 -18.96 5.85 -22.41
CA ALA A 637 -19.23 7.28 -22.23
C ALA A 637 -19.04 7.80 -20.77
N ARG A 638 -19.07 6.91 -19.78
CA ARG A 638 -18.87 7.23 -18.35
C ARG A 638 -17.51 6.72 -17.84
N ALA A 639 -16.55 6.53 -18.72
CA ALA A 639 -15.25 5.94 -18.38
C ALA A 639 -14.48 6.79 -17.36
N GLU A 640 -14.61 8.12 -17.40
CA GLU A 640 -13.91 9.00 -16.46
C GLU A 640 -14.18 8.63 -15.00
N ASP A 641 -15.44 8.33 -14.67
CA ASP A 641 -15.85 8.01 -13.30
C ASP A 641 -15.95 6.49 -13.02
N GLU A 642 -16.31 5.70 -14.04
CA GLU A 642 -16.76 4.31 -13.85
C GLU A 642 -15.83 3.26 -14.49
N ALA A 643 -14.80 3.61 -15.27
CA ALA A 643 -13.99 2.62 -15.98
C ALA A 643 -13.42 1.53 -15.06
N ARG A 644 -12.84 1.93 -13.93
CA ARG A 644 -12.28 0.96 -12.95
C ARG A 644 -13.36 0.13 -12.26
N SER A 645 -14.53 0.69 -12.01
CA SER A 645 -15.68 -0.05 -11.48
C SER A 645 -16.19 -1.09 -12.48
N LEU A 646 -16.25 -0.71 -13.76
CA LEU A 646 -16.64 -1.62 -14.84
C LEU A 646 -15.60 -2.75 -15.03
N LEU A 647 -14.31 -2.44 -15.00
CA LEU A 647 -13.25 -3.45 -15.05
C LEU A 647 -13.34 -4.44 -13.90
N ARG A 648 -13.64 -4.00 -12.69
CA ARG A 648 -13.80 -4.87 -11.51
C ARG A 648 -15.00 -5.81 -11.66
N GLU A 649 -16.11 -5.31 -12.18
CA GLU A 649 -17.25 -6.16 -12.54
C GLU A 649 -16.82 -7.21 -13.57
N ALA A 650 -16.09 -6.79 -14.59
CA ALA A 650 -15.61 -7.69 -15.63
C ALA A 650 -14.62 -8.74 -15.11
N PHE A 651 -13.68 -8.37 -14.22
CA PHE A 651 -12.72 -9.33 -13.62
C PHE A 651 -13.42 -10.42 -12.82
N GLY A 652 -14.51 -10.10 -12.15
CA GLY A 652 -15.34 -11.09 -11.44
C GLY A 652 -16.26 -11.91 -12.31
N ALA A 653 -16.41 -11.55 -13.59
CA ALA A 653 -17.36 -12.21 -14.47
C ALA A 653 -16.97 -13.67 -14.74
N PRO A 654 -17.94 -14.61 -14.75
CA PRO A 654 -17.73 -15.96 -15.26
C PRO A 654 -17.60 -15.96 -16.78
N GLY A 655 -17.21 -17.11 -17.33
CA GLY A 655 -17.07 -17.28 -18.76
C GLY A 655 -16.61 -18.68 -19.17
N ASP A 656 -16.42 -18.88 -20.46
CA ASP A 656 -15.93 -20.14 -21.00
C ASP A 656 -14.46 -20.05 -21.36
N LEU A 657 -13.77 -21.15 -21.18
CA LEU A 657 -12.40 -21.37 -21.66
C LEU A 657 -12.42 -22.53 -22.67
N GLU A 658 -11.85 -22.31 -23.83
CA GLU A 658 -11.74 -23.29 -24.91
C GLU A 658 -10.40 -23.14 -25.62
N VAL A 659 -9.74 -24.24 -25.96
CA VAL A 659 -8.47 -24.23 -26.71
C VAL A 659 -8.71 -24.76 -28.11
N VAL A 660 -8.57 -23.89 -29.09
CA VAL A 660 -8.80 -24.23 -30.52
C VAL A 660 -7.63 -23.71 -31.36
N GLY A 661 -7.01 -24.57 -32.13
CA GLY A 661 -6.02 -24.15 -33.14
C GLY A 661 -4.80 -23.39 -32.61
N GLY A 662 -4.45 -23.60 -31.33
CA GLY A 662 -3.35 -22.86 -30.69
C GLY A 662 -3.76 -21.52 -30.04
N GLU A 663 -5.06 -21.24 -30.02
CA GLU A 663 -5.65 -20.09 -29.34
C GLU A 663 -6.41 -20.53 -28.09
N LEU A 664 -6.29 -19.70 -27.02
CA LEU A 664 -7.14 -19.80 -25.84
C LEU A 664 -8.27 -18.78 -25.97
N HIS A 665 -9.46 -19.28 -26.26
CA HIS A 665 -10.68 -18.48 -26.30
C HIS A 665 -11.21 -18.24 -24.90
N VAL A 666 -11.29 -16.96 -24.53
CA VAL A 666 -11.80 -16.45 -23.25
C VAL A 666 -13.12 -15.74 -23.56
N ARG A 667 -14.25 -16.42 -23.33
CA ARG A 667 -15.59 -15.91 -23.66
C ARG A 667 -16.33 -15.54 -22.37
N LEU A 668 -16.46 -14.26 -22.08
CA LEU A 668 -17.13 -13.78 -20.87
C LEU A 668 -18.64 -13.89 -20.97
N ASP A 669 -19.29 -14.16 -19.85
CA ASP A 669 -20.73 -14.00 -19.75
C ASP A 669 -21.08 -12.49 -19.81
N PRO A 670 -22.29 -12.12 -20.30
CA PRO A 670 -22.74 -10.72 -20.32
C PRO A 670 -22.73 -10.10 -18.92
N LEU A 671 -22.35 -8.82 -18.84
CA LEU A 671 -22.38 -8.07 -17.59
C LEU A 671 -23.81 -7.61 -17.23
N SER A 672 -23.95 -7.00 -16.04
CA SER A 672 -25.22 -6.56 -15.46
C SER A 672 -26.04 -5.60 -16.35
N ALA A 673 -25.40 -4.88 -17.29
CA ALA A 673 -26.07 -3.91 -18.16
C ALA A 673 -25.57 -4.02 -19.62
N PRO A 674 -26.48 -3.90 -20.63
CA PRO A 674 -26.11 -4.02 -22.04
C PRO A 674 -25.01 -3.04 -22.47
N ARG A 675 -25.02 -1.79 -21.98
CA ARG A 675 -23.99 -0.80 -22.31
C ARG A 675 -22.61 -1.18 -21.74
N ARG A 676 -22.56 -1.76 -20.54
CA ARG A 676 -21.33 -2.27 -19.92
C ARG A 676 -20.81 -3.48 -20.70
N THR A 677 -21.71 -4.41 -21.04
CA THR A 677 -21.42 -5.57 -21.90
C THR A 677 -20.81 -5.14 -23.24
N ALA A 678 -21.43 -4.16 -23.93
CA ALA A 678 -20.93 -3.66 -25.21
C ALA A 678 -19.54 -3.02 -25.08
N ALA A 679 -19.29 -2.25 -24.02
CA ALA A 679 -17.99 -1.64 -23.78
C ALA A 679 -16.90 -2.70 -23.55
N ILE A 680 -17.18 -3.72 -22.74
CA ILE A 680 -16.24 -4.85 -22.51
C ILE A 680 -16.06 -5.69 -23.78
N ALA A 681 -17.08 -5.86 -24.60
CA ALA A 681 -16.94 -6.56 -25.89
C ALA A 681 -15.98 -5.82 -26.84
N ARG A 682 -15.98 -4.48 -26.86
CA ARG A 682 -14.99 -3.68 -27.60
C ARG A 682 -13.60 -3.84 -27.03
N LEU A 683 -13.46 -3.71 -25.69
CA LEU A 683 -12.18 -3.97 -25.02
C LEU A 683 -11.64 -5.37 -25.37
N CYS A 684 -12.47 -6.40 -25.40
CA CYS A 684 -12.08 -7.76 -25.81
C CYS A 684 -11.50 -7.80 -27.23
N GLN A 685 -12.05 -7.02 -28.16
CA GLN A 685 -11.51 -6.91 -29.53
C GLN A 685 -10.11 -6.28 -29.52
N ASP A 686 -9.93 -5.18 -28.79
CA ASP A 686 -8.62 -4.51 -28.65
C ASP A 686 -7.58 -5.44 -28.02
N LEU A 687 -7.96 -6.17 -26.96
CA LEU A 687 -7.06 -7.12 -26.30
C LEU A 687 -6.69 -8.31 -27.19
N THR A 688 -7.62 -8.83 -27.96
CA THR A 688 -7.35 -9.91 -28.94
C THR A 688 -6.36 -9.44 -30.00
N ALA A 689 -6.48 -8.20 -30.45
CA ALA A 689 -5.56 -7.61 -31.44
C ALA A 689 -4.09 -7.55 -30.96
N THR A 690 -3.85 -7.59 -29.64
CA THR A 690 -2.48 -7.60 -29.09
C THR A 690 -1.73 -8.90 -29.35
N LYS A 691 -2.42 -10.00 -29.71
CA LYS A 691 -1.85 -11.34 -29.91
C LYS A 691 -0.97 -11.83 -28.76
N THR A 692 -1.33 -11.45 -27.55
CA THR A 692 -0.59 -11.86 -26.35
C THR A 692 -0.79 -13.34 -26.07
N CYS A 693 0.28 -14.06 -25.74
CA CYS A 693 0.18 -15.46 -25.32
C CYS A 693 -0.14 -15.59 -23.84
N TYR A 694 -0.87 -16.63 -23.48
CA TYR A 694 -1.07 -16.99 -22.07
C TYR A 694 0.29 -17.30 -21.42
N PRO A 695 0.62 -16.71 -20.23
CA PRO A 695 1.94 -16.81 -19.64
C PRO A 695 2.43 -18.24 -19.42
N GLY A 696 3.58 -18.58 -20.01
CA GLY A 696 4.19 -19.91 -19.94
C GLY A 696 3.64 -20.93 -20.92
N THR A 697 2.89 -20.50 -21.93
CA THR A 697 2.42 -21.32 -23.05
C THR A 697 2.64 -20.60 -24.39
N GLN A 698 2.32 -21.29 -25.47
CA GLN A 698 2.25 -20.70 -26.82
C GLN A 698 0.79 -20.39 -27.24
N LEU A 699 -0.17 -20.50 -26.31
CA LEU A 699 -1.57 -20.25 -26.60
C LEU A 699 -1.82 -18.75 -26.72
N THR A 700 -2.20 -18.28 -27.90
CA THR A 700 -2.60 -16.90 -28.13
C THR A 700 -3.98 -16.64 -27.52
N LEU A 701 -4.14 -15.54 -26.78
CA LEU A 701 -5.39 -15.19 -26.13
C LEU A 701 -6.38 -14.53 -27.11
N ALA A 702 -7.57 -15.09 -27.21
CA ALA A 702 -8.68 -14.55 -27.99
C ALA A 702 -9.86 -14.26 -27.05
N TYR A 703 -10.23 -12.97 -26.92
CA TYR A 703 -11.26 -12.51 -25.98
C TYR A 703 -12.57 -12.19 -26.70
N SER A 704 -13.68 -12.54 -26.08
CA SER A 704 -15.02 -12.16 -26.55
C SER A 704 -16.02 -12.13 -25.39
N VAL A 705 -17.19 -11.58 -25.64
CA VAL A 705 -18.34 -11.65 -24.73
C VAL A 705 -19.42 -12.49 -25.44
N LYS A 706 -20.08 -13.38 -24.72
CA LYS A 706 -21.17 -14.19 -25.26
C LYS A 706 -22.31 -13.30 -25.75
N SER A 707 -22.92 -13.64 -26.88
CA SER A 707 -24.15 -13.00 -27.31
C SER A 707 -25.22 -13.29 -26.27
N GLY A 708 -25.89 -12.26 -25.75
CA GLY A 708 -27.03 -12.46 -24.88
C GLY A 708 -28.10 -13.29 -25.64
N SER A 709 -28.49 -14.40 -25.06
CA SER A 709 -29.62 -15.19 -25.55
C SER A 709 -30.93 -14.47 -25.30
#